data_e2e78689b3cb25fd1210b24cd56eb0ae
#
_entry.id   e2e78689b3cb25fd1210b24cd56eb0ae
#
_cell.length_a   1.000
_cell.length_b   1.000
_cell.length_c   1.000
_cell.angle_alpha   90.00
_cell.angle_beta   90.00
_cell.angle_gamma   90.00
#
_symmetry.space_group_name_H-M   'P 1'
#
loop_
_entity.id
_entity.type
_entity.pdbx_description
1 polymer ?
#
loop_
_entity_poly.entity_id
_entity_poly.type
_entity_poly.pdbx_seq_one_letter_code
_entity_poly.pdbx_strand_id
1 'polypeptide(L)'
;MKARTVATRLPTLLLGTALALAAGASAQDLSRYSEDGLRAELAGIADVESAVLVPMRDGVGLSTNIWRPKGATGPLPTVLLKTPYNEHNPRGTTARLAIEAVRHGYAFIVQNERGRYFSQGKYQILGYPQTDGYDALSWIAAQPWSNGKVGTVGCSSSAEWQLSLAAMDHPAHAAMVPMAAGAGIGKVGPFREQGNFYTGGVPRTLFAVWMYGVDNPLRAELPQDLSGPMRARVAQYNDLDASKPKVDWQKHIRHLPYAQLLSSLGEPPGTFESMIGRGPADPFWEQGGLYHDSMGWGVPALWFNSWYDVSIGPNMALFNHARTVNSDPEASANQYVVIGPNPHCQFWQLGKDYKVGDRDMGDASFPVDEQIWAFFDRWLKDQPKAFPASTPHVRYFTMGANRWQSDAQWPPKAATPVRMYLRSGGNANSMYGDGRLSFEAPVAGEPQDAYRYDPANPVQTIGGGDCCNGGLVTAGAFDQRPIEARHDVLVYTSEPLDQPLEVSGFVDAVLQVSSSAKDTDFALKLVDVAPDGTAWIIGDTMLRARYRDGYATPAPMQPGRVYALKPTPITTSIQFGKGHRIRVEVTSSNFPKFARNLNTGGANESEDAPVVADNAIHHSADAASYIELPVVKH
;
A
#
# COMPACT_ATOMS: atom_id res chain seq x y z
N MET A 1 -5.31 80.45 12.81
CA MET A 1 -6.77 80.46 13.16
C MET A 1 -7.19 79.05 13.57
N LYS A 2 -7.76 78.92 14.73
CA LYS A 2 -7.99 77.70 15.50
C LYS A 2 -9.07 76.84 14.83
N ALA A 3 -8.84 75.54 14.68
CA ALA A 3 -9.85 74.52 14.39
C ALA A 3 -10.06 73.64 15.64
N ARG A 4 -11.31 73.56 16.06
CA ARG A 4 -11.75 72.81 17.24
C ARG A 4 -11.97 71.32 16.89
N THR A 5 -11.42 70.46 17.70
CA THR A 5 -11.68 69.01 17.74
C THR A 5 -12.98 68.75 18.50
N VAL A 6 -13.88 68.01 17.90
CA VAL A 6 -15.06 67.45 18.58
C VAL A 6 -14.83 65.95 18.73
N ALA A 7 -14.75 65.51 19.95
CA ALA A 7 -14.68 64.09 20.30
C ALA A 7 -16.11 63.55 20.51
N THR A 8 -16.48 62.54 19.73
CA THR A 8 -17.70 61.74 19.98
C THR A 8 -17.27 60.37 20.54
N ARG A 9 -17.65 60.14 21.79
CA ARG A 9 -17.56 58.84 22.45
C ARG A 9 -18.70 57.95 22.00
N LEU A 10 -18.40 56.71 21.55
CA LEU A 10 -19.36 55.62 21.45
C LEU A 10 -19.02 54.56 22.52
N PRO A 11 -20.06 53.91 23.08
CA PRO A 11 -19.86 53.03 24.24
C PRO A 11 -19.38 51.64 23.84
N THR A 12 -18.35 51.19 24.55
CA THR A 12 -17.89 49.81 24.59
C THR A 12 -18.89 48.98 25.41
N LEU A 13 -19.57 48.04 24.81
CA LEU A 13 -20.29 47.02 25.55
C LEU A 13 -20.07 45.61 24.94
N LEU A 14 -19.43 44.77 25.75
CA LEU A 14 -19.63 43.32 25.91
C LEU A 14 -19.67 42.44 24.65
N LEU A 15 -18.47 42.03 24.21
CA LEU A 15 -18.25 40.76 23.51
C LEU A 15 -16.92 40.15 24.02
N GLY A 16 -16.91 39.69 25.24
CA GLY A 16 -15.70 39.24 25.89
C GLY A 16 -15.81 37.97 26.74
N THR A 17 -16.86 37.14 26.57
CA THR A 17 -17.03 35.95 27.43
C THR A 17 -17.39 34.64 26.69
N ALA A 18 -17.51 34.63 25.37
CA ALA A 18 -17.86 33.43 24.63
C ALA A 18 -16.69 32.73 23.91
N LEU A 19 -15.49 33.35 23.82
CA LEU A 19 -14.32 32.74 23.18
C LEU A 19 -13.35 32.02 24.13
N ALA A 20 -13.49 32.23 25.44
CA ALA A 20 -12.56 31.60 26.41
C ALA A 20 -12.94 30.18 26.83
N LEU A 21 -14.16 29.71 26.53
CA LEU A 21 -14.61 28.35 26.85
C LEU A 21 -14.40 27.34 25.72
N ALA A 22 -14.17 27.78 24.49
CA ALA A 22 -13.86 26.88 23.37
C ALA A 22 -12.36 26.57 23.22
N ALA A 23 -11.47 27.44 23.72
CA ALA A 23 -10.03 27.24 23.66
C ALA A 23 -9.50 26.29 24.75
N GLY A 24 -10.22 26.10 25.86
CA GLY A 24 -9.82 25.21 26.93
C GLY A 24 -10.07 23.72 26.67
N ALA A 25 -11.08 23.37 25.90
CA ALA A 25 -11.40 21.98 25.55
C ALA A 25 -10.49 21.43 24.44
N SER A 26 -10.02 22.27 23.50
CA SER A 26 -9.15 21.84 22.41
C SER A 26 -7.70 21.59 22.86
N ALA A 27 -7.19 22.30 23.84
CA ALA A 27 -5.83 22.12 24.33
C ALA A 27 -5.65 20.85 25.18
N GLN A 28 -6.67 20.42 25.92
CA GLN A 28 -6.66 19.17 26.69
C GLN A 28 -6.77 17.93 25.77
N ASP A 29 -7.47 18.03 24.65
CA ASP A 29 -7.63 16.92 23.72
C ASP A 29 -6.36 16.68 22.87
N LEU A 30 -5.65 17.74 22.50
CA LEU A 30 -4.38 17.62 21.75
C LEU A 30 -3.24 17.05 22.59
N SER A 31 -3.22 17.29 23.92
CA SER A 31 -2.21 16.70 24.82
C SER A 31 -2.38 15.18 24.99
N ARG A 32 -3.60 14.66 24.87
CA ARG A 32 -3.93 13.24 24.91
C ARG A 32 -3.33 12.46 23.72
N TYR A 33 -3.14 13.13 22.59
CA TYR A 33 -2.56 12.54 21.36
C TYR A 33 -1.06 12.85 21.21
N SER A 34 -0.43 13.56 22.14
CA SER A 34 1.03 13.67 22.16
C SER A 34 1.66 12.31 22.47
N GLU A 35 2.86 12.05 21.94
CA GLU A 35 3.56 10.79 22.21
C GLU A 35 3.80 10.56 23.71
N ASP A 36 4.13 11.62 24.47
CA ASP A 36 4.31 11.54 25.91
C ASP A 36 3.00 11.29 26.66
N GLY A 37 1.90 11.87 26.18
CA GLY A 37 0.56 11.63 26.71
C GLY A 37 0.12 10.18 26.52
N LEU A 38 0.29 9.61 25.33
CA LEU A 38 -0.01 8.21 25.03
C LEU A 38 0.82 7.25 25.89
N ARG A 39 2.12 7.53 26.06
CA ARG A 39 3.01 6.71 26.90
C ARG A 39 2.64 6.78 28.38
N ALA A 40 2.34 7.97 28.89
CA ALA A 40 1.90 8.16 30.27
C ALA A 40 0.57 7.44 30.54
N GLU A 41 -0.37 7.51 29.62
CA GLU A 41 -1.64 6.80 29.70
C GLU A 41 -1.44 5.28 29.74
N LEU A 42 -0.66 4.74 28.81
CA LEU A 42 -0.36 3.31 28.76
C LEU A 42 0.34 2.82 30.04
N ALA A 43 1.31 3.55 30.55
CA ALA A 43 1.96 3.27 31.83
C ALA A 43 0.99 3.36 33.03
N GLY A 44 -0.07 4.17 32.93
CA GLY A 44 -1.13 4.30 33.94
C GLY A 44 -2.05 3.09 34.02
N ILE A 45 -2.34 2.44 32.88
CA ILE A 45 -3.37 1.39 32.76
C ILE A 45 -2.82 -0.03 32.60
N ALA A 46 -1.53 -0.20 32.29
CA ALA A 46 -0.93 -1.49 32.01
C ALA A 46 0.24 -1.84 32.93
N ASP A 47 0.38 -3.12 33.24
CA ASP A 47 1.61 -3.74 33.70
C ASP A 47 2.45 -4.11 32.48
N VAL A 48 3.76 -3.80 32.52
CA VAL A 48 4.65 -3.88 31.34
C VAL A 48 5.82 -4.83 31.62
N GLU A 49 6.04 -5.77 30.72
CA GLU A 49 7.27 -6.56 30.62
C GLU A 49 7.98 -6.16 29.32
N SER A 50 9.19 -5.62 29.44
CA SER A 50 9.92 -5.08 28.30
C SER A 50 11.11 -5.94 27.92
N ALA A 51 11.37 -6.04 26.61
CA ALA A 51 12.52 -6.72 26.01
C ALA A 51 12.69 -8.19 26.48
N VAL A 52 11.57 -8.89 26.69
CA VAL A 52 11.55 -10.33 26.93
C VAL A 52 12.07 -11.03 25.67
N LEU A 53 13.10 -11.87 25.81
CA LEU A 53 13.59 -12.68 24.70
C LEU A 53 12.74 -13.96 24.60
N VAL A 54 11.85 -13.98 23.63
CA VAL A 54 11.01 -15.16 23.32
C VAL A 54 11.80 -16.10 22.41
N PRO A 55 12.08 -17.34 22.86
CA PRO A 55 12.88 -18.28 22.07
C PRO A 55 12.07 -18.83 20.89
N MET A 56 12.67 -18.81 19.71
CA MET A 56 12.18 -19.51 18.52
C MET A 56 12.72 -20.95 18.52
N ARG A 57 12.16 -21.83 17.67
CA ARG A 57 12.53 -23.26 17.57
C ARG A 57 14.00 -23.54 17.31
N ASP A 58 14.71 -22.59 16.71
CA ASP A 58 16.15 -22.65 16.43
C ASP A 58 17.03 -22.01 17.52
N GLY A 59 16.41 -21.60 18.64
CA GLY A 59 17.10 -20.98 19.77
C GLY A 59 17.33 -19.47 19.65
N VAL A 60 16.96 -18.84 18.53
CA VAL A 60 17.05 -17.38 18.37
C VAL A 60 15.99 -16.70 19.24
N GLY A 61 16.40 -15.74 20.05
CA GLY A 61 15.50 -14.97 20.91
C GLY A 61 14.98 -13.71 20.22
N LEU A 62 13.65 -13.52 20.19
CA LEU A 62 13.02 -12.33 19.66
C LEU A 62 12.57 -11.39 20.77
N SER A 63 12.99 -10.13 20.68
CA SER A 63 12.67 -9.09 21.66
C SER A 63 11.20 -8.73 21.61
N THR A 64 10.55 -8.85 22.77
CA THR A 64 9.10 -8.77 22.92
C THR A 64 8.74 -7.87 24.09
N ASN A 65 7.85 -6.92 23.86
CA ASN A 65 7.21 -6.11 24.89
C ASN A 65 5.78 -6.58 25.11
N ILE A 66 5.36 -6.65 26.36
CA ILE A 66 4.05 -7.18 26.76
C ILE A 66 3.37 -6.18 27.68
N TRP A 67 2.17 -5.74 27.32
CA TRP A 67 1.31 -4.88 28.14
C TRP A 67 0.08 -5.67 28.54
N ARG A 68 -0.19 -5.76 29.83
CA ARG A 68 -1.37 -6.40 30.38
C ARG A 68 -2.20 -5.41 31.21
N PRO A 69 -3.54 -5.43 31.18
CA PRO A 69 -4.34 -4.56 32.03
C PRO A 69 -3.94 -4.68 33.50
N LYS A 70 -3.73 -3.55 34.17
CA LYS A 70 -3.40 -3.54 35.61
C LYS A 70 -4.45 -4.27 36.44
N GLY A 71 -3.99 -5.14 37.31
CA GLY A 71 -4.86 -5.90 38.20
C GLY A 71 -5.68 -7.00 37.54
N ALA A 72 -5.36 -7.40 36.32
CA ALA A 72 -6.00 -8.53 35.65
C ALA A 72 -5.73 -9.83 36.42
N THR A 73 -6.79 -10.59 36.76
CA THR A 73 -6.71 -11.79 37.60
C THR A 73 -7.00 -13.08 36.85
N GLY A 74 -7.45 -13.01 35.61
CA GLY A 74 -7.82 -14.19 34.80
C GLY A 74 -7.00 -14.29 33.51
N PRO A 75 -7.18 -15.39 32.76
CA PRO A 75 -6.58 -15.54 31.44
C PRO A 75 -7.06 -14.46 30.47
N LEU A 76 -6.13 -13.84 29.74
CA LEU A 76 -6.39 -12.75 28.82
C LEU A 76 -6.32 -13.22 27.36
N PRO A 77 -7.25 -12.80 26.51
CA PRO A 77 -7.05 -12.86 25.08
C PRO A 77 -5.91 -11.91 24.69
N THR A 78 -5.16 -12.27 23.66
CA THR A 78 -3.93 -11.52 23.30
C THR A 78 -4.02 -10.97 21.88
N VAL A 79 -3.51 -9.76 21.68
CA VAL A 79 -3.30 -9.18 20.36
C VAL A 79 -1.79 -8.98 20.12
N LEU A 80 -1.27 -9.58 19.05
CA LEU A 80 0.14 -9.56 18.67
C LEU A 80 0.35 -8.62 17.47
N LEU A 81 1.29 -7.68 17.61
CA LEU A 81 1.87 -6.89 16.53
C LEU A 81 3.34 -7.28 16.40
N LYS A 82 3.75 -7.77 15.23
CA LYS A 82 5.15 -8.07 14.91
C LYS A 82 5.66 -7.05 13.91
N THR A 83 6.91 -6.57 14.07
CA THR A 83 7.35 -5.39 13.32
C THR A 83 8.87 -5.35 13.13
N PRO A 84 9.36 -4.84 11.98
CA PRO A 84 10.77 -4.51 11.80
C PRO A 84 11.16 -3.15 12.39
N TYR A 85 10.20 -2.36 12.90
CA TYR A 85 10.43 -0.99 13.39
C TYR A 85 10.77 -0.95 14.87
N ASN A 86 11.33 0.22 15.33
CA ASN A 86 11.63 0.42 16.74
C ASN A 86 10.36 0.71 17.54
N GLU A 87 9.86 -0.30 18.24
CA GLU A 87 8.64 -0.23 19.04
C GLU A 87 8.87 -0.51 20.53
N HIS A 88 10.10 -0.37 21.01
CA HIS A 88 10.39 -0.46 22.46
C HIS A 88 9.67 0.63 23.26
N ASN A 89 9.52 1.81 22.66
CA ASN A 89 8.66 2.88 23.14
C ASN A 89 7.60 3.10 22.07
N PRO A 90 6.43 2.46 22.17
CA PRO A 90 5.42 2.54 21.13
C PRO A 90 4.98 3.98 20.91
N ARG A 91 4.81 4.36 19.63
CA ARG A 91 4.46 5.71 19.19
C ARG A 91 3.25 5.66 18.29
N GLY A 92 2.59 6.79 18.14
CA GLY A 92 1.52 6.97 17.16
C GLY A 92 0.49 5.83 17.19
N THR A 93 0.30 5.17 16.06
CA THR A 93 -0.69 4.10 15.88
C THR A 93 -0.45 2.90 16.79
N THR A 94 0.82 2.49 17.02
CA THR A 94 1.14 1.34 17.89
C THR A 94 0.80 1.63 19.36
N ALA A 95 1.10 2.83 19.85
CA ALA A 95 0.73 3.23 21.20
C ALA A 95 -0.79 3.29 21.38
N ARG A 96 -1.52 3.81 20.39
CA ARG A 96 -2.97 3.83 20.38
C ARG A 96 -3.56 2.42 20.42
N LEU A 97 -3.08 1.51 19.56
CA LEU A 97 -3.53 0.11 19.55
C LEU A 97 -3.27 -0.57 20.89
N ALA A 98 -2.11 -0.31 21.51
CA ALA A 98 -1.78 -0.85 22.83
C ALA A 98 -2.75 -0.35 23.92
N ILE A 99 -3.06 0.95 23.95
CA ILE A 99 -4.00 1.56 24.88
C ILE A 99 -5.40 0.96 24.73
N GLU A 100 -5.89 0.93 23.49
CA GLU A 100 -7.22 0.40 23.21
C GLU A 100 -7.30 -1.11 23.52
N ALA A 101 -6.27 -1.90 23.18
CA ALA A 101 -6.22 -3.32 23.55
C ALA A 101 -6.34 -3.52 25.07
N VAL A 102 -5.53 -2.78 25.84
CA VAL A 102 -5.53 -2.87 27.30
C VAL A 102 -6.89 -2.43 27.87
N ARG A 103 -7.49 -1.35 27.36
CA ARG A 103 -8.81 -0.87 27.77
C ARG A 103 -9.93 -1.89 27.47
N HIS A 104 -9.80 -2.60 26.35
CA HIS A 104 -10.70 -3.69 25.98
C HIS A 104 -10.38 -5.00 26.70
N GLY A 105 -9.42 -5.03 27.64
CA GLY A 105 -9.09 -6.21 28.45
C GLY A 105 -8.25 -7.26 27.71
N TYR A 106 -7.47 -6.86 26.72
CA TYR A 106 -6.50 -7.71 26.03
C TYR A 106 -5.11 -7.54 26.62
N ALA A 107 -4.32 -8.60 26.59
CA ALA A 107 -2.87 -8.44 26.55
C ALA A 107 -2.47 -7.94 25.14
N PHE A 108 -1.59 -6.94 25.08
CA PHE A 108 -1.03 -6.44 23.83
C PHE A 108 0.45 -6.74 23.77
N ILE A 109 0.91 -7.28 22.67
CA ILE A 109 2.29 -7.70 22.48
C ILE A 109 2.86 -7.02 21.23
N VAL A 110 4.04 -6.43 21.37
CA VAL A 110 4.86 -6.00 20.25
C VAL A 110 6.14 -6.82 20.23
N GLN A 111 6.38 -7.52 19.14
CA GLN A 111 7.59 -8.32 18.94
C GLN A 111 8.38 -7.78 17.74
N ASN A 112 9.66 -7.49 17.95
CA ASN A 112 10.55 -7.16 16.87
C ASN A 112 10.93 -8.39 16.04
N GLU A 113 10.97 -8.23 14.72
CA GLU A 113 11.42 -9.26 13.81
C GLU A 113 12.87 -9.66 14.07
N ARG A 114 13.23 -10.87 13.63
CA ARG A 114 14.58 -11.44 13.71
C ARG A 114 15.63 -10.45 13.17
N GLY A 115 16.72 -10.27 13.92
CA GLY A 115 17.79 -9.35 13.54
C GLY A 115 17.46 -7.86 13.63
N ARG A 116 16.28 -7.51 14.19
CA ARG A 116 15.90 -6.10 14.40
C ARG A 116 16.01 -5.72 15.86
N TYR A 117 16.59 -4.54 16.12
CA TYR A 117 16.81 -3.96 17.46
C TYR A 117 17.44 -4.97 18.44
N PHE A 118 16.68 -5.46 19.42
CA PHE A 118 17.17 -6.42 20.41
C PHE A 118 16.85 -7.88 20.09
N SER A 119 16.17 -8.13 19.00
CA SER A 119 16.00 -9.49 18.49
C SER A 119 17.31 -10.02 17.94
N GLN A 120 17.62 -11.26 18.26
CA GLN A 120 18.79 -11.97 17.77
C GLN A 120 18.61 -12.42 16.30
N GLY A 121 19.66 -12.98 15.72
CA GLY A 121 19.69 -13.52 14.36
C GLY A 121 19.89 -12.45 13.29
N LYS A 122 19.64 -12.81 12.04
CA LYS A 122 19.78 -11.92 10.89
C LYS A 122 18.43 -11.49 10.36
N TYR A 123 18.29 -10.20 10.06
CA TYR A 123 17.10 -9.69 9.40
C TYR A 123 17.02 -10.21 7.96
N GLN A 124 15.84 -10.60 7.57
CA GLN A 124 15.48 -10.89 6.19
C GLN A 124 14.05 -10.41 6.01
N ILE A 125 13.84 -9.48 5.09
CA ILE A 125 12.50 -8.99 4.79
C ILE A 125 11.57 -10.16 4.44
N LEU A 126 10.42 -10.25 5.09
CA LEU A 126 9.42 -11.31 4.90
C LEU A 126 9.98 -12.75 5.11
N GLY A 127 11.12 -12.88 5.81
CA GLY A 127 11.89 -14.13 5.82
C GLY A 127 11.32 -15.26 6.66
N TYR A 128 10.61 -14.98 7.76
CA TYR A 128 10.31 -15.98 8.79
C TYR A 128 8.87 -16.00 9.34
N PRO A 129 7.83 -15.54 8.62
CA PRO A 129 6.48 -15.46 9.20
C PRO A 129 5.92 -16.83 9.56
N GLN A 130 6.20 -17.87 8.78
CA GLN A 130 5.71 -19.23 9.02
C GLN A 130 6.39 -19.93 10.20
N THR A 131 7.63 -19.60 10.51
CA THR A 131 8.37 -20.19 11.63
C THR A 131 8.34 -19.30 12.87
N ASP A 132 8.87 -18.09 12.79
CA ASP A 132 8.91 -17.16 13.93
C ASP A 132 7.52 -16.68 14.34
N GLY A 133 6.59 -16.53 13.39
CA GLY A 133 5.19 -16.23 13.67
C GLY A 133 4.50 -17.38 14.41
N TYR A 134 4.70 -18.61 13.90
CA TYR A 134 4.14 -19.81 14.52
C TYR A 134 4.66 -20.02 15.95
N ASP A 135 5.98 -19.89 16.16
CA ASP A 135 6.61 -20.06 17.47
C ASP A 135 6.17 -18.97 18.46
N ALA A 136 6.01 -17.72 17.99
CA ALA A 136 5.48 -16.65 18.81
C ALA A 136 4.05 -16.94 19.29
N LEU A 137 3.17 -17.42 18.40
CA LEU A 137 1.81 -17.82 18.78
C LEU A 137 1.81 -18.98 19.79
N SER A 138 2.65 -19.99 19.58
CA SER A 138 2.80 -21.13 20.50
C SER A 138 3.28 -20.67 21.88
N TRP A 139 4.28 -19.79 21.93
CA TRP A 139 4.79 -19.24 23.17
C TRP A 139 3.72 -18.44 23.92
N ILE A 140 2.99 -17.56 23.22
CA ILE A 140 1.92 -16.75 23.83
C ILE A 140 0.80 -17.65 24.39
N ALA A 141 0.38 -18.63 23.61
CA ALA A 141 -0.69 -19.55 24.04
C ALA A 141 -0.33 -20.36 25.28
N ALA A 142 0.96 -20.65 25.49
CA ALA A 142 1.46 -21.39 26.65
C ALA A 142 1.65 -20.54 27.91
N GLN A 143 1.48 -19.21 27.85
CA GLN A 143 1.68 -18.35 29.00
C GLN A 143 0.56 -18.51 30.05
N PRO A 144 0.87 -18.50 31.36
CA PRO A 144 -0.13 -18.67 32.42
C PRO A 144 -1.24 -17.61 32.42
N TRP A 145 -0.95 -16.43 31.87
CA TRP A 145 -1.91 -15.32 31.75
C TRP A 145 -2.71 -15.34 30.45
N SER A 146 -2.40 -16.22 29.50
CA SER A 146 -3.07 -16.31 28.21
C SER A 146 -4.32 -17.21 28.26
N ASN A 147 -5.38 -16.82 27.54
CA ASN A 147 -6.53 -17.71 27.33
C ASN A 147 -6.34 -18.68 26.15
N GLY A 148 -5.16 -18.67 25.52
CA GLY A 148 -4.83 -19.52 24.37
C GLY A 148 -5.27 -18.96 23.02
N LYS A 149 -5.96 -17.81 22.97
CA LYS A 149 -6.41 -17.18 21.71
C LYS A 149 -5.60 -15.91 21.42
N VAL A 150 -5.06 -15.85 20.22
CA VAL A 150 -4.24 -14.74 19.74
C VAL A 150 -4.84 -14.15 18.48
N GLY A 151 -5.06 -12.84 18.51
CA GLY A 151 -5.32 -12.04 17.32
C GLY A 151 -4.03 -11.38 16.83
N THR A 152 -3.91 -11.15 15.53
CA THR A 152 -2.80 -10.42 14.97
C THR A 152 -3.27 -9.11 14.32
N VAL A 153 -2.48 -8.04 14.44
CA VAL A 153 -2.81 -6.73 13.89
C VAL A 153 -1.55 -6.03 13.38
N GLY A 154 -1.70 -5.17 12.42
CA GLY A 154 -0.62 -4.31 11.94
C GLY A 154 -0.95 -3.69 10.60
N CYS A 155 -0.17 -2.67 10.22
CA CYS A 155 -0.25 -2.04 8.91
C CYS A 155 1.09 -2.14 8.19
N SER A 156 1.07 -2.26 6.85
CA SER A 156 2.28 -2.36 6.05
C SER A 156 3.14 -3.55 6.45
N SER A 157 4.44 -3.37 6.63
CA SER A 157 5.36 -4.43 7.04
C SER A 157 4.95 -5.12 8.35
N SER A 158 4.27 -4.42 9.26
CA SER A 158 3.70 -5.02 10.47
C SER A 158 2.45 -5.88 10.21
N ALA A 159 1.91 -5.88 8.98
CA ALA A 159 0.79 -6.73 8.57
C ALA A 159 1.21 -7.87 7.64
N GLU A 160 2.26 -7.67 6.85
CA GLU A 160 2.66 -8.55 5.75
C GLU A 160 2.98 -9.98 6.20
N TRP A 161 3.64 -10.11 7.35
CA TRP A 161 3.98 -11.41 7.92
C TRP A 161 2.76 -12.25 8.31
N GLN A 162 1.59 -11.62 8.55
CA GLN A 162 0.35 -12.31 8.91
C GLN A 162 -0.15 -13.21 7.77
N LEU A 163 0.10 -12.80 6.51
CA LEU A 163 -0.48 -13.45 5.32
C LEU A 163 0.02 -14.90 5.16
N SER A 164 1.34 -15.08 5.13
CA SER A 164 1.90 -16.44 5.01
C SER A 164 1.79 -17.24 6.32
N LEU A 165 1.70 -16.58 7.48
CA LEU A 165 1.37 -17.24 8.75
C LEU A 165 -0.06 -17.79 8.76
N ALA A 166 -1.02 -17.10 8.15
CA ALA A 166 -2.41 -17.56 8.06
C ALA A 166 -2.54 -18.90 7.31
N ALA A 167 -1.60 -19.21 6.40
CA ALA A 167 -1.53 -20.50 5.72
C ALA A 167 -1.09 -21.66 6.63
N MET A 168 -0.52 -21.36 7.81
CA MET A 168 -0.02 -22.38 8.76
C MET A 168 -1.11 -22.92 9.67
N ASP A 169 -2.30 -22.36 9.67
CA ASP A 169 -3.45 -22.79 10.45
C ASP A 169 -3.12 -23.10 11.93
N HIS A 170 -2.44 -22.14 12.58
CA HIS A 170 -2.01 -22.31 13.96
C HIS A 170 -3.23 -22.28 14.91
N PRO A 171 -3.42 -23.29 15.81
CA PRO A 171 -4.64 -23.41 16.63
C PRO A 171 -4.92 -22.21 17.55
N ALA A 172 -3.91 -21.44 17.92
CA ALA A 172 -4.09 -20.21 18.70
C ALA A 172 -4.35 -18.96 17.84
N HIS A 173 -4.18 -19.01 16.50
CA HIS A 173 -4.39 -17.87 15.62
C HIS A 173 -5.87 -17.67 15.31
N ALA A 174 -6.60 -17.06 16.24
CA ALA A 174 -8.05 -17.02 16.20
C ALA A 174 -8.63 -15.92 15.28
N ALA A 175 -7.88 -14.86 15.01
CA ALA A 175 -8.31 -13.76 14.13
C ALA A 175 -7.13 -12.92 13.65
N MET A 176 -7.27 -12.22 12.52
CA MET A 176 -6.26 -11.27 12.06
C MET A 176 -6.87 -9.99 11.49
N VAL A 177 -6.16 -8.88 11.67
CA VAL A 177 -6.50 -7.57 11.10
C VAL A 177 -5.31 -7.06 10.29
N PRO A 178 -5.15 -7.53 9.04
CA PRO A 178 -4.09 -7.07 8.16
C PRO A 178 -4.52 -5.77 7.47
N MET A 179 -3.68 -4.74 7.60
CA MET A 179 -3.95 -3.42 7.03
C MET A 179 -2.89 -3.12 5.98
N ALA A 180 -3.29 -2.89 4.73
CA ALA A 180 -2.38 -2.53 3.63
C ALA A 180 -1.17 -3.47 3.49
N ALA A 181 -1.40 -4.78 3.49
CA ALA A 181 -0.40 -5.85 3.71
C ALA A 181 0.15 -6.48 2.41
N GLY A 182 0.10 -5.79 1.28
CA GLY A 182 0.39 -6.40 -0.02
C GLY A 182 1.82 -6.85 -0.27
N ALA A 183 2.80 -6.34 0.47
CA ALA A 183 4.17 -6.81 0.30
C ALA A 183 4.38 -8.27 0.79
N GLY A 184 3.47 -8.81 1.58
CA GLY A 184 3.46 -10.23 1.95
C GLY A 184 2.96 -11.19 0.86
N ILE A 185 2.68 -10.73 -0.36
CA ILE A 185 2.12 -11.53 -1.46
C ILE A 185 3.17 -11.77 -2.53
N GLY A 186 3.42 -13.04 -2.87
CA GLY A 186 4.25 -13.44 -4.00
C GLY A 186 3.45 -13.50 -5.30
N LYS A 187 2.47 -14.42 -5.34
CA LYS A 187 1.60 -14.60 -6.50
C LYS A 187 0.17 -14.91 -6.06
N VAL A 188 -0.78 -14.09 -6.50
CA VAL A 188 -2.22 -14.36 -6.32
C VAL A 188 -2.99 -13.88 -7.55
N GLY A 189 -3.65 -14.79 -8.23
CA GLY A 189 -4.37 -14.50 -9.48
C GLY A 189 -3.50 -13.82 -10.53
N PRO A 190 -3.89 -12.64 -11.05
CA PRO A 190 -3.12 -11.91 -12.06
C PRO A 190 -1.89 -11.18 -11.46
N PHE A 191 -1.81 -11.05 -10.14
CA PHE A 191 -0.75 -10.32 -9.47
C PHE A 191 0.44 -11.24 -9.15
N ARG A 192 1.63 -10.84 -9.62
CA ARG A 192 2.92 -11.49 -9.38
C ARG A 192 3.89 -10.40 -8.98
N GLU A 193 3.69 -9.87 -7.77
CA GLU A 193 4.35 -8.64 -7.32
C GLU A 193 5.63 -8.93 -6.53
N GLN A 194 5.92 -10.19 -6.23
CA GLN A 194 7.11 -10.62 -5.45
C GLN A 194 7.30 -9.74 -4.19
N GLY A 195 6.26 -9.66 -3.38
CA GLY A 195 6.25 -8.82 -2.19
C GLY A 195 6.18 -7.32 -2.49
N ASN A 196 5.51 -6.91 -3.56
CA ASN A 196 5.49 -5.54 -4.09
C ASN A 196 6.87 -5.01 -4.54
N PHE A 197 7.90 -5.85 -4.58
CA PHE A 197 9.20 -5.45 -5.07
C PHE A 197 9.18 -5.15 -6.56
N TYR A 198 8.34 -5.89 -7.29
CA TYR A 198 8.07 -5.68 -8.72
C TYR A 198 6.60 -5.37 -8.98
N THR A 199 6.33 -4.60 -10.03
CA THR A 199 5.03 -4.54 -10.70
C THR A 199 5.25 -4.83 -12.18
N GLY A 200 4.66 -5.91 -12.69
CA GLY A 200 4.89 -6.33 -14.07
C GLY A 200 6.36 -6.53 -14.43
N GLY A 201 7.20 -6.89 -13.47
CA GLY A 201 8.65 -7.09 -13.64
C GLY A 201 9.47 -5.79 -13.57
N VAL A 202 8.86 -4.64 -13.27
CA VAL A 202 9.56 -3.37 -13.07
C VAL A 202 9.78 -3.14 -11.58
N PRO A 203 11.03 -2.91 -11.10
CA PRO A 203 11.29 -2.65 -9.69
C PRO A 203 10.62 -1.38 -9.19
N ARG A 204 10.01 -1.44 -8.00
CA ARG A 204 9.51 -0.26 -7.29
C ARG A 204 10.62 0.41 -6.48
N THR A 205 10.79 1.71 -6.65
CA THR A 205 11.89 2.45 -6.02
C THR A 205 11.69 2.65 -4.52
N LEU A 206 10.45 2.57 -4.05
CA LEU A 206 10.15 2.67 -2.62
C LEU A 206 11.00 1.72 -1.78
N PHE A 207 11.29 0.50 -2.28
CA PHE A 207 12.05 -0.49 -1.51
C PHE A 207 13.50 -0.10 -1.29
N ALA A 208 14.15 0.57 -2.25
CA ALA A 208 15.49 1.08 -2.03
C ALA A 208 15.50 2.12 -0.88
N VAL A 209 14.57 3.05 -0.92
CA VAL A 209 14.46 4.10 0.11
C VAL A 209 14.06 3.52 1.48
N TRP A 210 13.08 2.61 1.49
CA TRP A 210 12.62 1.96 2.72
C TRP A 210 13.72 1.10 3.34
N MET A 211 14.43 0.29 2.54
CA MET A 211 15.52 -0.56 3.04
C MET A 211 16.70 0.25 3.55
N TYR A 212 16.98 1.42 2.97
CA TYR A 212 17.97 2.34 3.54
C TYR A 212 17.66 2.68 5.00
N GLY A 213 16.39 2.87 5.37
CA GLY A 213 15.95 3.13 6.73
C GLY A 213 15.87 1.87 7.62
N VAL A 214 15.43 0.74 7.06
CA VAL A 214 15.07 -0.45 7.84
C VAL A 214 16.19 -1.48 7.91
N ASP A 215 16.89 -1.75 6.81
CA ASP A 215 17.98 -2.74 6.76
C ASP A 215 19.34 -2.04 6.81
N ASN A 216 19.93 -1.99 8.03
CA ASN A 216 21.22 -1.35 8.23
C ASN A 216 22.29 -2.38 8.62
N PRO A 217 23.17 -2.77 7.69
CA PRO A 217 24.27 -3.70 8.00
C PRO A 217 25.32 -3.11 8.96
N LEU A 218 25.36 -1.80 9.16
CA LEU A 218 26.27 -1.13 10.08
C LEU A 218 25.71 -1.04 11.52
N ARG A 219 24.55 -1.64 11.78
CA ARG A 219 23.97 -1.65 13.13
C ARG A 219 24.91 -2.35 14.12
N ALA A 220 25.13 -1.72 15.26
CA ALA A 220 25.91 -2.33 16.34
C ALA A 220 25.23 -3.62 16.83
N GLU A 221 25.96 -4.70 16.90
CA GLU A 221 25.54 -5.90 17.60
C GLU A 221 25.52 -5.63 19.10
N LEU A 222 24.39 -5.93 19.74
CA LEU A 222 24.28 -5.76 21.19
C LEU A 222 24.66 -7.05 21.91
N PRO A 223 25.34 -6.96 23.06
CA PRO A 223 25.63 -8.13 23.89
C PRO A 223 24.35 -8.92 24.21
N GLN A 224 24.44 -10.24 24.14
CA GLN A 224 23.29 -11.11 24.38
C GLN A 224 22.85 -11.17 25.85
N ASP A 225 23.76 -10.86 26.78
CA ASP A 225 23.58 -10.94 28.21
C ASP A 225 23.01 -9.67 28.87
N LEU A 226 22.67 -8.66 28.08
CA LEU A 226 22.04 -7.45 28.62
C LEU A 226 20.71 -7.76 29.29
N SER A 227 20.54 -7.26 30.54
CA SER A 227 19.23 -7.34 31.21
C SER A 227 18.13 -6.60 30.46
N GLY A 228 16.86 -6.97 30.65
CA GLY A 228 15.72 -6.30 30.02
C GLY A 228 15.73 -4.76 30.18
N PRO A 229 15.93 -4.22 31.43
CA PRO A 229 16.03 -2.78 31.63
C PRO A 229 17.20 -2.13 30.90
N MET A 230 18.36 -2.80 30.83
CA MET A 230 19.53 -2.30 30.12
C MET A 230 19.29 -2.29 28.60
N ARG A 231 18.64 -3.36 28.04
CA ARG A 231 18.26 -3.40 26.63
C ARG A 231 17.34 -2.25 26.27
N ALA A 232 16.28 -2.02 27.07
CA ALA A 232 15.36 -0.91 26.89
C ALA A 232 16.05 0.46 26.94
N ARG A 233 17.05 0.62 27.83
CA ARG A 233 17.83 1.83 27.93
C ARG A 233 18.74 2.05 26.71
N VAL A 234 19.39 1.00 26.22
CA VAL A 234 20.28 1.08 25.04
C VAL A 234 19.48 1.28 23.76
N ALA A 235 18.23 0.78 23.69
CA ALA A 235 17.33 1.01 22.56
C ALA A 235 17.11 2.49 22.26
N GLN A 236 17.10 3.34 23.31
CA GLN A 236 16.89 4.77 23.14
C GLN A 236 18.04 5.46 22.37
N TYR A 237 19.22 4.84 22.33
CA TYR A 237 20.42 5.36 21.66
C TYR A 237 20.71 4.68 20.32
N ASN A 238 19.99 3.62 19.99
CA ASN A 238 20.16 2.87 18.73
C ASN A 238 18.98 3.10 17.79
N ASP A 239 18.54 4.33 17.68
CA ASP A 239 17.58 4.72 16.65
C ASP A 239 18.34 4.79 15.30
N LEU A 240 18.02 3.87 14.41
CA LEU A 240 18.65 3.79 13.10
C LEU A 240 18.46 5.05 12.27
N ASP A 241 17.31 5.72 12.42
CA ASP A 241 17.00 6.94 11.67
C ASP A 241 17.87 8.13 12.11
N ALA A 242 18.33 8.15 13.34
CA ALA A 242 19.15 9.25 13.87
C ALA A 242 20.63 9.18 13.45
N SER A 243 21.15 8.00 13.09
CA SER A 243 22.58 7.78 12.82
C SER A 243 22.94 7.75 11.33
N LYS A 244 21.96 7.64 10.44
CA LYS A 244 22.20 7.55 8.99
C LYS A 244 22.37 8.93 8.35
N PRO A 245 23.29 9.06 7.36
CA PRO A 245 23.37 10.27 6.56
C PRO A 245 22.02 10.59 5.88
N LYS A 246 21.65 11.86 5.89
CA LYS A 246 20.49 12.32 5.13
C LYS A 246 20.80 12.26 3.63
N VAL A 247 19.93 11.61 2.87
CA VAL A 247 20.05 11.46 1.42
C VAL A 247 19.08 12.40 0.72
N ASP A 248 19.57 13.15 -0.24
CA ASP A 248 18.71 13.85 -1.22
C ASP A 248 18.19 12.82 -2.23
N TRP A 249 17.07 12.18 -1.89
CA TRP A 249 16.47 11.14 -2.72
C TRP A 249 16.02 11.66 -4.08
N GLN A 250 15.61 12.92 -4.22
CA GLN A 250 15.21 13.51 -5.50
C GLN A 250 16.35 13.48 -6.52
N LYS A 251 17.58 13.64 -6.05
CA LYS A 251 18.78 13.56 -6.87
C LYS A 251 19.28 12.13 -6.98
N HIS A 252 19.41 11.43 -5.84
CA HIS A 252 20.11 10.16 -5.75
C HIS A 252 19.38 9.01 -6.44
N ILE A 253 18.04 9.00 -6.46
CA ILE A 253 17.23 7.98 -7.12
C ILE A 253 17.52 7.84 -8.64
N ARG A 254 18.19 8.82 -9.23
CA ARG A 254 18.60 8.81 -10.63
C ARG A 254 19.91 8.05 -10.87
N HIS A 255 20.58 7.58 -9.81
CA HIS A 255 21.84 6.84 -9.93
C HIS A 255 21.71 5.62 -10.83
N LEU A 256 22.73 5.35 -11.63
CA LEU A 256 22.90 4.17 -12.46
C LEU A 256 24.30 3.59 -12.23
N PRO A 257 24.48 2.27 -12.25
CA PRO A 257 23.44 1.23 -12.32
C PRO A 257 22.48 1.25 -11.12
N TYR A 258 21.20 0.96 -11.36
CA TYR A 258 20.19 0.97 -10.29
C TYR A 258 20.51 -0.02 -9.15
N ALA A 259 21.10 -1.17 -9.50
CA ALA A 259 21.53 -2.17 -8.52
C ALA A 259 22.58 -1.66 -7.53
N GLN A 260 23.26 -0.55 -7.82
CA GLN A 260 24.26 0.08 -6.94
C GLN A 260 23.72 1.29 -6.20
N LEU A 261 22.41 1.51 -6.21
CA LEU A 261 21.79 2.72 -5.66
C LEU A 261 22.18 2.96 -4.19
N LEU A 262 22.12 1.94 -3.33
CA LEU A 262 22.47 2.09 -1.92
C LEU A 262 23.97 1.96 -1.67
N SER A 263 24.66 1.05 -2.33
CA SER A 263 26.13 0.90 -2.20
C SER A 263 26.89 2.14 -2.67
N SER A 264 26.37 2.92 -3.61
CA SER A 264 26.94 4.21 -4.03
C SER A 264 26.88 5.30 -2.94
N LEU A 265 26.08 5.11 -1.88
CA LEU A 265 26.07 5.93 -0.68
C LEU A 265 27.16 5.55 0.32
N GLY A 266 27.99 4.55 0.01
CA GLY A 266 29.04 4.02 0.90
C GLY A 266 28.52 2.95 1.87
N GLU A 267 27.30 2.45 1.70
CA GLU A 267 26.80 1.33 2.47
C GLU A 267 27.37 -0.01 1.92
N PRO A 268 27.68 -0.98 2.80
CA PRO A 268 27.97 -2.34 2.33
C PRO A 268 26.73 -2.97 1.70
N PRO A 269 26.89 -3.92 0.74
CA PRO A 269 25.77 -4.61 0.14
C PRO A 269 24.86 -5.26 1.19
N GLY A 270 23.55 -5.01 1.09
CA GLY A 270 22.52 -5.50 2.00
C GLY A 270 21.39 -6.24 1.29
N THR A 271 20.22 -6.19 1.90
CA THR A 271 19.01 -6.83 1.38
C THR A 271 18.60 -6.27 0.03
N PHE A 272 18.72 -4.96 -0.20
CA PHE A 272 18.36 -4.34 -1.48
C PHE A 272 19.17 -4.93 -2.63
N GLU A 273 20.50 -4.96 -2.52
CA GLU A 273 21.39 -5.50 -3.56
C GLU A 273 21.13 -7.00 -3.79
N SER A 274 20.87 -7.75 -2.73
CA SER A 274 20.49 -9.15 -2.82
C SER A 274 19.16 -9.35 -3.57
N MET A 275 18.17 -8.51 -3.33
CA MET A 275 16.85 -8.62 -3.98
C MET A 275 16.89 -8.15 -5.44
N ILE A 276 17.51 -7.00 -5.72
CA ILE A 276 17.55 -6.45 -7.08
C ILE A 276 18.40 -7.33 -8.03
N GLY A 277 19.39 -8.04 -7.51
CA GLY A 277 20.19 -8.99 -8.27
C GLY A 277 19.46 -10.29 -8.65
N ARG A 278 18.30 -10.57 -8.04
CA ARG A 278 17.56 -11.84 -8.22
C ARG A 278 16.56 -11.78 -9.36
N GLY A 279 16.19 -10.84 -9.97
CA GLY A 279 15.12 -10.84 -10.97
C GLY A 279 13.78 -11.47 -10.48
N PRO A 280 12.68 -11.21 -11.14
CA PRO A 280 11.35 -11.59 -10.65
C PRO A 280 11.04 -13.10 -10.75
N ALA A 281 11.85 -13.88 -11.53
CA ALA A 281 11.67 -15.32 -11.68
C ALA A 281 12.54 -16.17 -10.72
N ASP A 282 13.35 -15.54 -9.86
CA ASP A 282 14.24 -16.26 -8.95
C ASP A 282 13.43 -17.14 -7.99
N PRO A 283 13.81 -18.43 -7.80
CA PRO A 283 13.14 -19.33 -6.86
C PRO A 283 13.09 -18.84 -5.41
N PHE A 284 13.92 -17.89 -5.03
CA PHE A 284 13.89 -17.24 -3.73
C PHE A 284 12.49 -16.68 -3.40
N TRP A 285 11.77 -16.17 -4.39
CA TRP A 285 10.44 -15.59 -4.19
C TRP A 285 9.37 -16.62 -3.83
N GLU A 286 9.65 -17.91 -4.05
CA GLU A 286 8.77 -19.02 -3.66
C GLU A 286 9.11 -19.56 -2.25
N GLN A 287 10.14 -19.01 -1.57
CA GLN A 287 10.63 -19.50 -0.29
C GLN A 287 10.16 -18.61 0.87
N GLY A 288 9.24 -19.12 1.65
CA GLY A 288 9.06 -18.80 3.06
C GLY A 288 8.28 -17.55 3.46
N GLY A 289 8.52 -16.37 2.94
CA GLY A 289 7.96 -15.13 3.49
C GLY A 289 6.67 -14.66 2.82
N LEU A 290 6.43 -15.09 1.60
CA LEU A 290 5.35 -14.63 0.76
C LEU A 290 4.18 -15.61 0.74
N TYR A 291 2.97 -15.08 0.64
CA TYR A 291 1.78 -15.89 0.38
C TYR A 291 1.61 -16.13 -1.12
N HIS A 292 1.29 -17.36 -1.49
CA HIS A 292 0.98 -17.77 -2.85
C HIS A 292 -0.39 -18.43 -2.92
N ASP A 293 -1.07 -18.33 -4.05
CA ASP A 293 -2.42 -18.87 -4.29
C ASP A 293 -2.49 -20.42 -4.29
N SER A 294 -1.34 -21.09 -4.17
CA SER A 294 -1.25 -22.53 -3.92
C SER A 294 -1.32 -22.92 -2.43
N MET A 295 -1.29 -21.93 -1.52
CA MET A 295 -1.36 -22.14 -0.07
C MET A 295 -2.81 -22.16 0.42
N GLY A 296 -3.04 -22.80 1.59
CA GLY A 296 -4.30 -22.74 2.31
C GLY A 296 -4.49 -21.39 3.04
N TRP A 297 -5.67 -21.23 3.66
CA TRP A 297 -5.99 -20.09 4.50
C TRP A 297 -6.82 -20.55 5.70
N GLY A 298 -6.33 -20.34 6.94
CA GLY A 298 -6.90 -20.90 8.16
C GLY A 298 -7.35 -19.86 9.20
N VAL A 299 -7.48 -18.56 8.85
CA VAL A 299 -7.76 -17.52 9.85
C VAL A 299 -8.86 -16.56 9.38
N PRO A 300 -9.92 -16.32 10.20
CA PRO A 300 -10.86 -15.23 9.99
C PRO A 300 -10.14 -13.88 9.96
N ALA A 301 -10.49 -13.00 9.00
CA ALA A 301 -9.80 -11.73 8.86
C ALA A 301 -10.72 -10.53 8.60
N LEU A 302 -10.35 -9.40 9.20
CA LEU A 302 -10.87 -8.06 8.88
C LEU A 302 -9.77 -7.24 8.22
N TRP A 303 -9.82 -7.16 6.91
CA TRP A 303 -8.86 -6.43 6.08
C TRP A 303 -9.16 -4.94 6.05
N PHE A 304 -8.12 -4.11 6.12
CA PHE A 304 -8.21 -2.69 5.80
C PHE A 304 -7.32 -2.38 4.60
N ASN A 305 -7.92 -1.86 3.54
CA ASN A 305 -7.23 -1.48 2.31
C ASN A 305 -7.60 -0.06 1.91
N SER A 306 -6.85 0.53 0.98
CA SER A 306 -7.10 1.89 0.51
C SER A 306 -6.80 2.05 -0.98
N TRP A 307 -7.55 2.96 -1.66
CA TRP A 307 -7.45 3.11 -3.10
C TRP A 307 -6.11 3.67 -3.57
N TYR A 308 -5.49 4.53 -2.76
CA TYR A 308 -4.18 5.11 -3.07
C TYR A 308 -3.03 4.40 -2.35
N ASP A 309 -3.16 3.07 -2.24
CA ASP A 309 -2.15 2.18 -1.68
C ASP A 309 -1.33 1.48 -2.77
N VAL A 310 -0.08 1.16 -2.46
CA VAL A 310 0.82 0.41 -3.35
C VAL A 310 0.32 -1.01 -3.63
N SER A 311 -0.52 -1.57 -2.75
CA SER A 311 -0.85 -2.98 -2.69
C SER A 311 -2.34 -3.28 -2.85
N ILE A 312 -3.16 -2.30 -3.22
CA ILE A 312 -4.62 -2.50 -3.29
C ILE A 312 -5.01 -3.68 -4.19
N GLY A 313 -4.39 -3.83 -5.35
CA GLY A 313 -4.68 -4.91 -6.29
C GLY A 313 -4.40 -6.30 -5.72
N PRO A 314 -3.14 -6.62 -5.34
CA PRO A 314 -2.81 -7.93 -4.77
C PRO A 314 -3.59 -8.23 -3.48
N ASN A 315 -3.83 -7.24 -2.60
CA ASN A 315 -4.65 -7.42 -1.40
C ASN A 315 -6.09 -7.84 -1.73
N MET A 316 -6.72 -7.22 -2.72
CA MET A 316 -8.09 -7.59 -3.11
C MET A 316 -8.15 -8.94 -3.83
N ALA A 317 -7.13 -9.31 -4.59
CA ALA A 317 -7.01 -10.64 -5.15
C ALA A 317 -6.86 -11.70 -4.05
N LEU A 318 -6.03 -11.44 -3.04
CA LEU A 318 -5.87 -12.34 -1.89
C LEU A 318 -7.12 -12.44 -1.03
N PHE A 319 -7.81 -11.33 -0.76
CA PHE A 319 -9.11 -11.34 -0.09
C PHE A 319 -10.11 -12.27 -0.80
N ASN A 320 -10.20 -12.19 -2.13
CA ASN A 320 -11.06 -13.07 -2.92
C ASN A 320 -10.60 -14.54 -2.84
N HIS A 321 -9.29 -14.78 -2.93
CA HIS A 321 -8.74 -16.12 -2.81
C HIS A 321 -9.02 -16.74 -1.44
N ALA A 322 -8.77 -16.02 -0.35
CA ALA A 322 -9.02 -16.47 1.02
C ALA A 322 -10.48 -16.89 1.26
N ARG A 323 -11.43 -16.26 0.56
CA ARG A 323 -12.87 -16.62 0.61
C ARG A 323 -13.22 -17.89 -0.16
N THR A 324 -12.37 -18.36 -1.05
CA THR A 324 -12.69 -19.46 -1.98
C THR A 324 -11.80 -20.67 -1.83
N VAL A 325 -10.63 -20.54 -1.20
CA VAL A 325 -9.64 -21.63 -1.07
C VAL A 325 -10.15 -22.81 -0.24
N ASN A 326 -11.07 -22.57 0.70
CA ASN A 326 -11.82 -23.57 1.47
C ASN A 326 -10.97 -24.63 2.19
N SER A 327 -9.72 -24.32 2.52
CA SER A 327 -8.88 -25.16 3.38
C SER A 327 -9.42 -25.20 4.82
N ASP A 328 -9.97 -24.08 5.29
CA ASP A 328 -10.78 -23.93 6.48
C ASP A 328 -12.09 -23.22 6.12
N PRO A 329 -13.25 -23.91 6.16
CA PRO A 329 -14.54 -23.32 5.81
C PRO A 329 -14.96 -22.16 6.71
N GLU A 330 -14.64 -22.20 8.02
CA GLU A 330 -14.96 -21.10 8.94
C GLU A 330 -14.13 -19.87 8.62
N ALA A 331 -12.83 -20.03 8.42
CA ALA A 331 -11.95 -18.95 8.02
C ALA A 331 -12.39 -18.34 6.68
N SER A 332 -12.66 -19.16 5.66
CA SER A 332 -13.09 -18.71 4.33
C SER A 332 -14.43 -17.94 4.36
N ALA A 333 -15.38 -18.39 5.19
CA ALA A 333 -16.68 -17.72 5.35
C ALA A 333 -16.59 -16.40 6.14
N ASN A 334 -15.50 -16.15 6.86
CA ASN A 334 -15.35 -14.99 7.74
C ASN A 334 -14.19 -14.08 7.32
N GLN A 335 -14.15 -13.75 6.02
CA GLN A 335 -13.29 -12.72 5.46
C GLN A 335 -14.10 -11.45 5.23
N TYR A 336 -13.65 -10.32 5.79
CA TYR A 336 -14.29 -9.01 5.69
C TYR A 336 -13.28 -7.97 5.25
N VAL A 337 -13.66 -7.01 4.40
CA VAL A 337 -12.76 -5.95 3.96
C VAL A 337 -13.42 -4.58 4.04
N VAL A 338 -12.63 -3.60 4.44
CA VAL A 338 -12.94 -2.17 4.40
C VAL A 338 -11.94 -1.48 3.49
N ILE A 339 -12.42 -0.72 2.49
CA ILE A 339 -11.55 -0.05 1.53
C ILE A 339 -11.86 1.45 1.54
N GLY A 340 -10.93 2.24 2.08
CA GLY A 340 -11.05 3.68 2.18
C GLY A 340 -10.41 4.45 1.02
N PRO A 341 -10.72 5.75 0.87
CA PRO A 341 -10.11 6.61 -0.15
C PRO A 341 -8.73 7.15 0.25
N ASN A 342 -8.20 6.71 1.38
CA ASN A 342 -6.95 7.20 1.97
C ASN A 342 -5.69 6.65 1.27
N PRO A 343 -4.51 7.26 1.48
CA PRO A 343 -3.21 6.65 1.23
C PRO A 343 -2.85 5.56 2.24
N HIS A 344 -1.71 4.93 2.02
CA HIS A 344 -1.16 3.83 2.81
C HIS A 344 -1.22 4.07 4.33
N CYS A 345 -1.82 3.17 5.09
CA CYS A 345 -1.92 3.18 6.56
C CYS A 345 -2.63 4.40 7.19
N GLN A 346 -3.33 5.24 6.44
CA GLN A 346 -3.96 6.46 6.98
C GLN A 346 -5.45 6.27 7.35
N PHE A 347 -5.86 5.10 7.80
CA PHE A 347 -7.26 4.76 8.08
C PHE A 347 -7.89 5.62 9.20
N TRP A 348 -7.11 5.98 10.22
CA TRP A 348 -7.58 6.82 11.34
C TRP A 348 -7.68 8.31 11.00
N GLN A 349 -7.25 8.71 9.81
CA GLN A 349 -7.40 10.10 9.32
C GLN A 349 -8.69 10.31 8.54
N LEU A 350 -9.42 9.24 8.23
CA LEU A 350 -10.71 9.32 7.55
C LEU A 350 -11.70 10.11 8.41
N GLY A 351 -12.30 11.15 7.84
CA GLY A 351 -13.18 12.06 8.56
C GLY A 351 -14.08 12.84 7.62
N LYS A 352 -14.77 13.84 8.21
CA LYS A 352 -15.55 14.82 7.46
C LYS A 352 -14.61 15.75 6.69
N ASP A 353 -15.05 16.21 5.51
CA ASP A 353 -14.27 17.10 4.64
C ASP A 353 -12.89 16.51 4.28
N TYR A 354 -12.83 15.17 4.10
CA TYR A 354 -11.61 14.45 3.80
C TYR A 354 -11.12 14.75 2.38
N LYS A 355 -9.81 14.95 2.24
CA LYS A 355 -9.14 15.13 0.94
C LYS A 355 -8.05 14.11 0.77
N VAL A 356 -7.87 13.64 -0.48
CA VAL A 356 -6.73 12.82 -0.88
C VAL A 356 -6.05 13.44 -2.09
N GLY A 357 -4.80 13.87 -1.94
CA GLY A 357 -4.18 14.75 -2.92
C GLY A 357 -4.97 16.05 -3.05
N ASP A 358 -5.31 16.42 -4.28
CA ASP A 358 -6.08 17.62 -4.59
C ASP A 358 -7.61 17.40 -4.64
N ARG A 359 -8.06 16.14 -4.49
CA ARG A 359 -9.47 15.77 -4.65
C ARG A 359 -10.21 15.73 -3.33
N ASP A 360 -11.39 16.36 -3.30
CA ASP A 360 -12.32 16.30 -2.19
C ASP A 360 -13.09 14.98 -2.20
N MET A 361 -13.14 14.31 -1.05
CA MET A 361 -13.85 13.05 -0.82
C MET A 361 -15.08 13.22 0.09
N GLY A 362 -15.36 14.43 0.57
CA GLY A 362 -16.49 14.69 1.48
C GLY A 362 -16.36 13.94 2.80
N ASP A 363 -17.46 13.36 3.28
CA ASP A 363 -17.48 12.58 4.53
C ASP A 363 -17.01 11.15 4.27
N ALA A 364 -15.73 10.91 4.53
CA ALA A 364 -15.11 9.58 4.46
C ALA A 364 -15.02 8.92 5.86
N SER A 365 -15.67 9.45 6.89
CA SER A 365 -15.61 8.93 8.26
C SER A 365 -15.91 7.43 8.31
N PHE A 366 -15.09 6.68 9.06
CA PHE A 366 -15.28 5.26 9.30
C PHE A 366 -14.84 4.89 10.72
N PRO A 367 -15.60 4.08 11.47
CA PRO A 367 -15.30 3.73 12.86
C PRO A 367 -14.24 2.61 12.94
N VAL A 368 -12.99 2.93 12.64
CA VAL A 368 -11.89 1.93 12.48
C VAL A 368 -11.67 1.15 13.77
N ASP A 369 -11.50 1.82 14.92
CA ASP A 369 -11.23 1.16 16.20
C ASP A 369 -12.40 0.26 16.62
N GLU A 370 -13.63 0.77 16.55
CA GLU A 370 -14.83 0.02 16.92
C GLU A 370 -14.95 -1.27 16.09
N GLN A 371 -14.59 -1.22 14.80
CA GLN A 371 -14.62 -2.40 13.95
C GLN A 371 -13.54 -3.41 14.31
N ILE A 372 -12.31 -2.94 14.60
CA ILE A 372 -11.20 -3.81 15.00
C ILE A 372 -11.53 -4.54 16.31
N TRP A 373 -11.96 -3.80 17.34
CA TRP A 373 -12.21 -4.40 18.66
C TRP A 373 -13.46 -5.26 18.66
N ALA A 374 -14.52 -4.87 17.94
CA ALA A 374 -15.69 -5.73 17.76
C ALA A 374 -15.35 -7.06 17.06
N PHE A 375 -14.46 -7.02 16.05
CA PHE A 375 -13.99 -8.22 15.37
C PHE A 375 -13.19 -9.12 16.31
N PHE A 376 -12.23 -8.56 17.07
CA PHE A 376 -11.48 -9.32 18.05
C PHE A 376 -12.35 -9.85 19.19
N ASP A 377 -13.33 -9.09 19.69
CA ASP A 377 -14.26 -9.55 20.74
C ASP A 377 -15.03 -10.78 20.28
N ARG A 378 -15.45 -10.84 19.00
CA ARG A 378 -16.10 -12.03 18.45
C ARG A 378 -15.23 -13.28 18.56
N TRP A 379 -13.97 -13.21 18.13
CA TRP A 379 -13.13 -14.38 17.95
C TRP A 379 -12.27 -14.73 19.17
N LEU A 380 -11.79 -13.73 19.90
CA LEU A 380 -10.86 -13.91 21.01
C LEU A 380 -11.57 -14.02 22.36
N LYS A 381 -12.80 -13.47 22.46
CA LYS A 381 -13.63 -13.51 23.68
C LYS A 381 -14.92 -14.32 23.52
N ASP A 382 -15.13 -14.97 22.39
CA ASP A 382 -16.34 -15.75 22.10
C ASP A 382 -17.64 -14.93 22.21
N GLN A 383 -17.61 -13.68 21.71
CA GLN A 383 -18.75 -12.77 21.73
C GLN A 383 -19.33 -12.56 20.30
N PRO A 384 -20.07 -13.53 19.75
CA PRO A 384 -20.51 -13.50 18.34
C PRO A 384 -21.41 -12.31 18.01
N LYS A 385 -22.05 -11.69 19.01
CA LYS A 385 -22.88 -10.49 18.83
C LYS A 385 -22.07 -9.20 18.66
N ALA A 386 -20.79 -9.18 19.08
CA ALA A 386 -19.94 -8.00 18.95
C ALA A 386 -19.68 -7.66 17.48
N PHE A 387 -19.46 -8.68 16.65
CA PHE A 387 -19.33 -8.54 15.20
C PHE A 387 -20.30 -9.52 14.51
N PRO A 388 -21.55 -9.10 14.22
CA PRO A 388 -22.60 -9.98 13.72
C PRO A 388 -22.28 -10.61 12.37
N ALA A 389 -22.75 -11.83 12.13
CA ALA A 389 -22.61 -12.53 10.85
C ALA A 389 -23.32 -11.82 9.68
N SER A 390 -24.23 -10.89 9.98
CA SER A 390 -24.89 -10.01 8.99
C SER A 390 -24.03 -8.83 8.55
N THR A 391 -22.83 -8.64 9.11
CA THR A 391 -21.90 -7.61 8.67
C THR A 391 -21.53 -7.85 7.21
N PRO A 392 -21.64 -6.84 6.32
CA PRO A 392 -21.26 -7.00 4.92
C PRO A 392 -19.80 -7.41 4.77
N HIS A 393 -19.52 -8.39 3.91
CA HIS A 393 -18.16 -8.86 3.66
C HIS A 393 -17.26 -7.80 3.01
N VAL A 394 -17.83 -6.93 2.19
CA VAL A 394 -17.11 -5.87 1.50
C VAL A 394 -17.77 -4.53 1.82
N ARG A 395 -17.01 -3.61 2.35
CA ARG A 395 -17.38 -2.20 2.55
C ARG A 395 -16.34 -1.34 1.87
N TYR A 396 -16.74 -0.49 0.96
CA TYR A 396 -15.83 0.28 0.16
C TYR A 396 -16.34 1.69 -0.10
N PHE A 397 -15.43 2.63 -0.20
CA PHE A 397 -15.73 4.01 -0.51
C PHE A 397 -15.68 4.22 -2.03
N THR A 398 -16.78 4.66 -2.64
CA THR A 398 -16.81 5.01 -4.06
C THR A 398 -16.45 6.47 -4.23
N MET A 399 -15.26 6.73 -4.75
CA MET A 399 -14.76 8.07 -5.07
C MET A 399 -15.64 8.73 -6.14
N GLY A 400 -15.74 10.03 -6.15
CA GLY A 400 -16.60 10.79 -7.08
C GLY A 400 -18.07 10.78 -6.69
N ALA A 401 -18.64 9.63 -6.28
CA ALA A 401 -19.91 9.59 -5.54
C ALA A 401 -19.75 9.97 -4.08
N ASN A 402 -18.54 9.91 -3.57
CA ASN A 402 -18.11 10.25 -2.22
C ASN A 402 -18.99 9.63 -1.14
N ARG A 403 -19.19 8.31 -1.24
CA ARG A 403 -20.03 7.57 -0.30
C ARG A 403 -19.50 6.17 -0.03
N TRP A 404 -19.74 5.67 1.18
CA TRP A 404 -19.56 4.28 1.53
C TRP A 404 -20.64 3.40 0.92
N GLN A 405 -20.22 2.25 0.38
CA GLN A 405 -21.07 1.21 -0.15
C GLN A 405 -20.73 -0.15 0.47
N SER A 406 -21.59 -1.14 0.26
CA SER A 406 -21.34 -2.51 0.72
C SER A 406 -21.85 -3.54 -0.27
N ASP A 407 -21.16 -4.67 -0.35
CA ASP A 407 -21.56 -5.83 -1.15
C ASP A 407 -21.17 -7.14 -0.43
N ALA A 408 -21.70 -8.24 -0.89
CA ALA A 408 -21.31 -9.55 -0.42
C ALA A 408 -19.98 -10.04 -1.01
N GLN A 409 -19.50 -9.45 -2.09
CA GLN A 409 -18.31 -9.86 -2.85
C GLN A 409 -17.58 -8.68 -3.49
N TRP A 410 -16.34 -8.92 -3.94
CA TRP A 410 -15.56 -8.00 -4.76
C TRP A 410 -15.07 -8.68 -6.05
N PRO A 411 -15.23 -8.07 -7.24
CA PRO A 411 -16.02 -6.86 -7.52
C PRO A 411 -17.49 -6.99 -7.09
N PRO A 412 -18.24 -5.88 -6.92
CA PRO A 412 -19.66 -5.91 -6.62
C PRO A 412 -20.43 -6.78 -7.63
N LYS A 413 -21.44 -7.50 -7.17
CA LYS A 413 -22.20 -8.42 -8.02
C LYS A 413 -22.81 -7.74 -9.27
N ALA A 414 -23.17 -6.47 -9.15
CA ALA A 414 -23.75 -5.69 -10.25
C ALA A 414 -22.71 -5.21 -11.28
N ALA A 415 -21.41 -5.39 -11.01
CA ALA A 415 -20.35 -4.99 -11.93
C ALA A 415 -20.33 -5.92 -13.17
N THR A 416 -20.36 -5.33 -14.36
CA THR A 416 -20.29 -6.05 -15.63
C THR A 416 -19.15 -5.47 -16.48
N PRO A 417 -18.37 -6.32 -17.21
CA PRO A 417 -17.27 -5.82 -18.02
C PRO A 417 -17.78 -5.04 -19.23
N VAL A 418 -17.22 -3.85 -19.44
CA VAL A 418 -17.49 -2.99 -20.59
C VAL A 418 -16.17 -2.53 -21.18
N ARG A 419 -15.97 -2.77 -22.49
CA ARG A 419 -14.75 -2.36 -23.17
C ARG A 419 -14.82 -0.94 -23.67
N MET A 420 -13.69 -0.24 -23.53
CA MET A 420 -13.43 1.01 -24.22
C MET A 420 -12.11 0.87 -24.99
N TYR A 421 -12.16 1.21 -26.27
CA TYR A 421 -11.06 1.05 -27.20
C TYR A 421 -10.25 2.35 -27.31
N LEU A 422 -8.93 2.21 -27.38
CA LEU A 422 -8.03 3.28 -27.74
C LEU A 422 -8.13 3.51 -29.25
N ARG A 423 -8.33 4.75 -29.68
CA ARG A 423 -8.47 5.14 -31.09
C ARG A 423 -7.80 6.48 -31.35
N SER A 424 -7.28 6.68 -32.57
CA SER A 424 -6.73 7.96 -33.01
C SER A 424 -6.58 8.02 -34.53
N GLY A 425 -6.22 9.18 -35.03
CA GLY A 425 -5.72 9.37 -36.39
C GLY A 425 -4.19 9.24 -36.50
N GLY A 426 -3.52 8.68 -35.49
CA GLY A 426 -2.06 8.51 -35.43
C GLY A 426 -1.31 9.64 -34.71
N ASN A 427 -2.00 10.43 -33.90
CA ASN A 427 -1.44 11.57 -33.19
C ASN A 427 -2.03 11.73 -31.77
N ALA A 428 -2.12 10.62 -31.01
CA ALA A 428 -2.55 10.67 -29.61
C ALA A 428 -1.50 11.28 -28.65
N ASN A 429 -0.40 11.80 -29.18
CA ASN A 429 0.69 12.39 -28.43
C ASN A 429 0.24 13.64 -27.69
N SER A 430 0.33 13.61 -26.36
CA SER A 430 -0.11 14.63 -25.40
C SER A 430 -1.64 14.84 -25.34
N MET A 431 -2.07 15.59 -24.34
CA MET A 431 -3.48 15.99 -24.15
C MET A 431 -4.04 16.88 -25.29
N TYR A 432 -3.18 17.34 -26.20
CA TYR A 432 -3.54 18.17 -27.35
C TYR A 432 -3.66 17.36 -28.65
N GLY A 433 -3.40 16.05 -28.57
CA GLY A 433 -3.51 15.13 -29.70
C GLY A 433 -4.95 14.74 -30.02
N ASP A 434 -5.11 13.74 -30.90
CA ASP A 434 -6.40 13.27 -31.39
C ASP A 434 -6.86 11.94 -30.76
N GLY A 435 -6.17 11.49 -29.67
CA GLY A 435 -6.47 10.24 -28.99
C GLY A 435 -7.88 10.22 -28.36
N ARG A 436 -8.65 9.21 -28.71
CA ARG A 436 -10.03 9.00 -28.22
C ARG A 436 -10.17 7.65 -27.53
N LEU A 437 -10.89 7.63 -26.42
CA LEU A 437 -11.33 6.43 -25.73
C LEU A 437 -12.82 6.22 -26.07
N SER A 438 -13.16 5.10 -26.74
CA SER A 438 -14.48 4.89 -27.33
C SER A 438 -15.07 3.54 -26.95
N PHE A 439 -16.39 3.49 -26.76
CA PHE A 439 -17.13 2.23 -26.65
C PHE A 439 -17.27 1.50 -28.00
N GLU A 440 -17.06 2.21 -29.10
CA GLU A 440 -17.09 1.64 -30.44
C GLU A 440 -15.76 0.98 -30.78
N ALA A 441 -15.83 -0.25 -31.30
CA ALA A 441 -14.66 -0.98 -31.77
C ALA A 441 -13.94 -0.22 -32.91
N PRO A 442 -12.60 -0.32 -33.00
CA PRO A 442 -11.83 0.33 -34.05
C PRO A 442 -12.13 -0.31 -35.43
N VAL A 443 -11.88 0.46 -36.49
CA VAL A 443 -11.96 -0.01 -37.85
C VAL A 443 -10.61 -0.49 -38.37
N ALA A 444 -10.61 -1.23 -39.49
CA ALA A 444 -9.38 -1.66 -40.13
C ALA A 444 -8.58 -0.47 -40.67
N GLY A 445 -7.27 -0.50 -40.51
CA GLY A 445 -6.36 0.52 -41.05
C GLY A 445 -6.27 1.81 -40.23
N GLU A 446 -6.77 1.84 -38.99
CA GLU A 446 -6.45 2.94 -38.08
C GLU A 446 -4.92 2.98 -37.83
N PRO A 447 -4.27 4.15 -37.95
CA PRO A 447 -2.83 4.25 -37.80
C PRO A 447 -2.40 4.11 -36.34
N GLN A 448 -1.21 3.57 -36.11
CA GLN A 448 -0.62 3.49 -34.78
C GLN A 448 -0.21 4.86 -34.25
N ASP A 449 -0.19 5.02 -32.92
CA ASP A 449 0.42 6.15 -32.24
C ASP A 449 1.84 5.82 -31.83
N ALA A 450 2.80 6.63 -32.28
CA ALA A 450 4.21 6.42 -31.99
C ALA A 450 4.75 7.54 -31.10
N TYR A 451 5.66 7.17 -30.20
CA TYR A 451 6.35 8.13 -29.34
C TYR A 451 7.80 7.67 -29.08
N ARG A 452 8.63 8.63 -28.73
CA ARG A 452 10.03 8.41 -28.40
C ARG A 452 10.22 8.42 -26.89
N TYR A 453 10.70 7.31 -26.33
CA TYR A 453 11.08 7.21 -24.92
C TYR A 453 12.59 7.34 -24.74
N ASP A 454 12.98 8.35 -23.96
CA ASP A 454 14.36 8.61 -23.52
C ASP A 454 14.47 8.33 -22.01
N PRO A 455 15.21 7.29 -21.58
CA PRO A 455 15.38 7.00 -20.16
C PRO A 455 16.14 8.08 -19.37
N ALA A 456 16.85 8.98 -20.04
CA ALA A 456 17.47 10.14 -19.39
C ALA A 456 16.44 11.21 -19.00
N ASN A 457 15.28 11.25 -19.69
CA ASN A 457 14.19 12.19 -19.45
C ASN A 457 12.84 11.48 -19.22
N PRO A 458 12.73 10.61 -18.19
CA PRO A 458 11.54 9.82 -17.96
C PRO A 458 10.32 10.68 -17.59
N VAL A 459 9.13 10.19 -17.90
CA VAL A 459 7.86 10.78 -17.44
C VAL A 459 7.78 10.68 -15.92
N GLN A 460 7.50 11.82 -15.29
CA GLN A 460 7.45 11.92 -13.83
C GLN A 460 6.16 11.29 -13.26
N THR A 461 6.29 10.65 -12.12
CA THR A 461 5.13 10.23 -11.33
C THR A 461 4.51 11.45 -10.65
N ILE A 462 3.21 11.62 -10.81
CA ILE A 462 2.39 12.58 -10.06
C ILE A 462 1.23 11.80 -9.42
N GLY A 463 1.20 11.71 -8.10
CA GLY A 463 0.13 11.02 -7.37
C GLY A 463 0.09 9.50 -7.58
N GLY A 464 -1.12 8.94 -7.50
CA GLY A 464 -1.35 7.50 -7.53
C GLY A 464 -1.10 6.81 -6.19
N GLY A 465 -1.08 5.47 -6.19
CA GLY A 465 -0.80 4.67 -5.00
C GLY A 465 0.71 4.50 -4.80
N ASP A 466 1.25 5.06 -3.74
CA ASP A 466 2.66 4.91 -3.34
C ASP A 466 2.83 5.17 -1.84
N CYS A 467 3.99 4.80 -1.25
CA CYS A 467 4.35 5.11 0.13
C CYS A 467 5.85 4.99 0.35
N CYS A 468 6.29 5.33 1.56
CA CYS A 468 7.57 4.93 2.14
C CYS A 468 8.81 5.30 1.29
N ASN A 469 8.67 6.24 0.39
CA ASN A 469 9.61 6.59 -0.66
C ASN A 469 10.48 7.82 -0.35
N GLY A 470 10.57 8.25 0.93
CA GLY A 470 11.38 9.41 1.33
C GLY A 470 10.91 10.75 0.76
N GLY A 471 9.65 10.87 0.38
CA GLY A 471 9.07 12.09 -0.19
C GLY A 471 9.29 12.24 -1.71
N LEU A 472 9.67 11.15 -2.40
CA LEU A 472 9.83 11.16 -3.86
C LEU A 472 8.49 11.37 -4.59
N VAL A 473 7.44 10.71 -4.10
CA VAL A 473 6.08 10.78 -4.64
C VAL A 473 5.10 10.96 -3.49
N THR A 474 4.17 11.89 -3.62
CA THR A 474 3.03 12.03 -2.71
C THR A 474 1.86 11.20 -3.26
N ALA A 475 1.37 10.23 -2.47
CA ALA A 475 0.23 9.41 -2.87
C ALA A 475 -1.07 10.22 -2.86
N GLY A 476 -1.99 9.90 -3.78
CA GLY A 476 -3.31 10.53 -3.85
C GLY A 476 -3.74 10.91 -5.26
N ALA A 477 -4.92 11.53 -5.34
CA ALA A 477 -5.51 12.04 -6.57
C ALA A 477 -4.93 13.42 -6.91
N PHE A 478 -4.00 13.46 -7.83
CA PHE A 478 -3.36 14.70 -8.30
C PHE A 478 -3.59 14.91 -9.80
N ASP A 479 -3.55 16.17 -10.22
CA ASP A 479 -3.75 16.59 -11.60
C ASP A 479 -2.61 16.12 -12.51
N GLN A 480 -2.94 15.40 -13.58
CA GLN A 480 -1.99 14.79 -14.52
C GLN A 480 -1.61 15.72 -15.69
N ARG A 481 -2.31 16.82 -15.89
CA ARG A 481 -2.07 17.74 -17.03
C ARG A 481 -0.59 18.15 -17.21
N PRO A 482 0.23 18.34 -16.16
CA PRO A 482 1.65 18.68 -16.33
C PRO A 482 2.45 17.62 -17.12
N ILE A 483 2.12 16.34 -16.96
CA ILE A 483 2.77 15.26 -17.71
C ILE A 483 2.04 14.92 -19.00
N GLU A 484 0.72 15.09 -19.07
CA GLU A 484 -0.08 14.91 -20.27
C GLU A 484 0.27 15.90 -21.39
N ALA A 485 0.95 17.01 -21.07
CA ALA A 485 1.46 17.95 -22.06
C ALA A 485 2.71 17.43 -22.82
N ARG A 486 3.30 16.31 -22.38
CA ARG A 486 4.51 15.73 -23.01
C ARG A 486 4.14 14.94 -24.26
N HIS A 487 5.04 14.95 -25.26
CA HIS A 487 4.85 14.17 -26.50
C HIS A 487 5.12 12.67 -26.36
N ASP A 488 5.76 12.23 -25.26
CA ASP A 488 6.01 10.84 -24.92
C ASP A 488 4.95 10.24 -23.98
N VAL A 489 3.81 10.94 -23.82
CA VAL A 489 2.61 10.46 -23.16
C VAL A 489 1.48 10.45 -24.18
N LEU A 490 1.00 9.25 -24.54
CA LEU A 490 -0.19 9.09 -25.36
C LEU A 490 -1.43 9.24 -24.48
N VAL A 491 -2.37 10.07 -24.92
CA VAL A 491 -3.56 10.45 -24.14
C VAL A 491 -4.82 10.12 -24.92
N TYR A 492 -5.62 9.20 -24.39
CA TYR A 492 -6.91 8.79 -25.00
C TYR A 492 -8.04 9.20 -24.07
N THR A 493 -8.93 10.06 -24.55
CA THR A 493 -10.00 10.68 -23.76
C THR A 493 -11.38 10.39 -24.35
N SER A 494 -12.34 9.97 -23.51
CA SER A 494 -13.72 9.75 -23.95
C SER A 494 -14.44 11.06 -24.27
N GLU A 495 -15.59 10.96 -24.96
CA GLU A 495 -16.57 12.04 -24.94
C GLU A 495 -17.06 12.31 -23.50
N PRO A 496 -17.62 13.51 -23.22
CA PRO A 496 -18.24 13.78 -21.93
C PRO A 496 -19.35 12.77 -21.66
N LEU A 497 -19.40 12.21 -20.45
CA LEU A 497 -20.44 11.28 -20.07
C LEU A 497 -21.81 11.98 -19.92
N ASP A 498 -22.82 11.45 -20.58
CA ASP A 498 -24.19 11.98 -20.48
C ASP A 498 -24.85 11.68 -19.13
N GLN A 499 -24.43 10.61 -18.47
CA GLN A 499 -24.86 10.16 -17.16
C GLN A 499 -23.65 9.73 -16.32
N PRO A 500 -23.73 9.76 -14.99
CA PRO A 500 -22.68 9.20 -14.14
C PRO A 500 -22.44 7.72 -14.46
N LEU A 501 -21.17 7.31 -14.46
CA LEU A 501 -20.73 5.94 -14.69
C LEU A 501 -19.92 5.46 -13.49
N GLU A 502 -20.41 4.45 -12.78
CA GLU A 502 -19.65 3.82 -11.68
C GLU A 502 -18.84 2.63 -12.20
N VAL A 503 -17.54 2.63 -11.85
CA VAL A 503 -16.58 1.57 -12.13
C VAL A 503 -16.04 1.07 -10.80
N SER A 504 -16.31 -0.20 -10.45
CA SER A 504 -15.90 -0.79 -9.17
C SER A 504 -15.38 -2.22 -9.39
N GLY A 505 -14.09 -2.43 -9.24
CA GLY A 505 -13.46 -3.73 -9.48
C GLY A 505 -12.04 -3.64 -10.01
N PHE A 506 -11.67 -4.65 -10.78
CA PHE A 506 -10.40 -4.75 -11.49
C PHE A 506 -10.58 -4.22 -12.93
N VAL A 507 -9.85 -3.16 -13.25
CA VAL A 507 -9.82 -2.58 -14.61
C VAL A 507 -8.69 -3.28 -15.37
N ASP A 508 -9.05 -4.13 -16.29
CA ASP A 508 -8.12 -4.85 -17.17
C ASP A 508 -7.74 -4.01 -18.40
N ALA A 509 -6.58 -4.32 -18.97
CA ALA A 509 -6.13 -3.69 -20.21
C ALA A 509 -5.45 -4.68 -21.14
N VAL A 510 -5.60 -4.46 -22.43
CA VAL A 510 -4.79 -5.09 -23.48
C VAL A 510 -4.20 -3.99 -24.35
N LEU A 511 -2.88 -3.93 -24.40
CA LEU A 511 -2.14 -3.00 -25.23
C LEU A 511 -1.44 -3.77 -26.34
N GLN A 512 -1.73 -3.43 -27.59
CA GLN A 512 -1.01 -3.94 -28.76
C GLN A 512 0.17 -3.01 -29.02
N VAL A 513 1.38 -3.47 -28.78
CA VAL A 513 2.57 -2.61 -28.75
C VAL A 513 3.67 -3.09 -29.68
N SER A 514 4.47 -2.16 -30.19
CA SER A 514 5.76 -2.45 -30.82
C SER A 514 6.84 -1.49 -30.33
N SER A 515 8.09 -1.87 -30.48
CA SER A 515 9.24 -1.06 -30.08
C SER A 515 10.41 -1.25 -31.05
N SER A 516 11.25 -0.24 -31.19
CA SER A 516 12.56 -0.37 -31.82
C SER A 516 13.59 -1.07 -30.93
N ALA A 517 13.31 -1.18 -29.63
CA ALA A 517 14.19 -1.81 -28.65
C ALA A 517 13.88 -3.32 -28.46
N LYS A 518 14.85 -4.05 -27.91
CA LYS A 518 14.67 -5.46 -27.53
C LYS A 518 13.88 -5.64 -26.24
N ASP A 519 13.79 -4.57 -25.43
CA ASP A 519 12.98 -4.50 -24.23
C ASP A 519 12.69 -3.05 -23.88
N THR A 520 11.50 -2.78 -23.37
CA THR A 520 11.06 -1.48 -22.87
C THR A 520 9.91 -1.69 -21.90
N ASP A 521 9.52 -0.67 -21.16
CA ASP A 521 8.38 -0.75 -20.24
C ASP A 521 7.18 0.01 -20.81
N PHE A 522 5.97 -0.43 -20.44
CA PHE A 522 4.73 0.28 -20.73
C PHE A 522 3.98 0.56 -19.43
N ALA A 523 3.72 1.83 -19.17
CA ALA A 523 2.88 2.34 -18.10
C ALA A 523 1.49 2.67 -18.62
N LEU A 524 0.47 2.32 -17.85
CA LEU A 524 -0.91 2.69 -18.12
C LEU A 524 -1.47 3.38 -16.87
N LYS A 525 -2.17 4.51 -17.06
CA LYS A 525 -2.88 5.22 -16.00
C LYS A 525 -4.33 5.41 -16.38
N LEU A 526 -5.21 5.31 -15.38
CA LEU A 526 -6.63 5.66 -15.46
C LEU A 526 -6.83 7.01 -14.78
N VAL A 527 -7.53 7.91 -15.44
CA VAL A 527 -7.70 9.31 -15.03
C VAL A 527 -9.17 9.72 -15.16
N ASP A 528 -9.66 10.47 -14.19
CA ASP A 528 -10.97 11.13 -14.19
C ASP A 528 -10.78 12.61 -14.58
N VAL A 529 -11.33 13.02 -15.71
CA VAL A 529 -11.25 14.40 -16.19
C VAL A 529 -12.55 15.11 -15.90
N ALA A 530 -12.50 16.11 -15.01
CA ALA A 530 -13.64 16.94 -14.65
C ALA A 530 -14.02 17.92 -15.78
N PRO A 531 -15.24 18.50 -15.74
CA PRO A 531 -15.68 19.47 -16.75
C PRO A 531 -14.81 20.72 -16.88
N ASP A 532 -14.08 21.10 -15.83
CA ASP A 532 -13.13 22.22 -15.82
C ASP A 532 -11.74 21.84 -16.42
N GLY A 533 -11.58 20.57 -16.81
CA GLY A 533 -10.35 20.03 -17.37
C GLY A 533 -9.36 19.49 -16.34
N THR A 534 -9.62 19.58 -15.04
CA THR A 534 -8.78 18.96 -14.00
C THR A 534 -8.77 17.44 -14.21
N ALA A 535 -7.59 16.83 -14.24
CA ALA A 535 -7.40 15.42 -14.59
C ALA A 535 -6.81 14.64 -13.42
N TRP A 536 -7.66 14.05 -12.56
CA TRP A 536 -7.19 13.32 -11.38
C TRP A 536 -6.81 11.87 -11.69
N ILE A 537 -5.60 11.47 -11.32
CA ILE A 537 -5.22 10.06 -11.39
C ILE A 537 -6.11 9.21 -10.45
N ILE A 538 -6.57 8.07 -10.97
CA ILE A 538 -7.32 7.06 -10.22
C ILE A 538 -6.41 5.90 -9.83
N GLY A 539 -5.57 5.45 -10.75
CA GLY A 539 -4.62 4.38 -10.51
C GLY A 539 -3.69 4.18 -11.71
N ASP A 540 -2.65 3.42 -11.50
CA ASP A 540 -1.61 3.14 -12.49
C ASP A 540 -1.11 1.71 -12.40
N THR A 541 -0.53 1.23 -13.50
CA THR A 541 0.15 -0.05 -13.58
C THR A 541 1.33 0.02 -14.56
N MET A 542 2.24 -0.95 -14.46
CA MET A 542 3.41 -1.08 -15.33
C MET A 542 3.55 -2.52 -15.81
N LEU A 543 4.15 -2.69 -17.01
CA LEU A 543 4.60 -4.00 -17.48
C LEU A 543 5.89 -3.84 -18.29
N ARG A 544 6.92 -4.59 -17.93
CA ARG A 544 8.13 -4.75 -18.74
C ARG A 544 7.88 -5.76 -19.84
N ALA A 545 8.10 -5.35 -21.07
CA ALA A 545 7.67 -6.11 -22.26
C ALA A 545 8.26 -7.54 -22.33
N ARG A 546 9.47 -7.77 -21.82
CA ARG A 546 10.06 -9.12 -21.76
C ARG A 546 9.30 -10.09 -20.87
N TYR A 547 8.49 -9.60 -19.92
CA TYR A 547 7.68 -10.41 -18.98
C TYR A 547 6.21 -10.54 -19.38
N ARG A 548 5.85 -10.19 -20.62
CA ARG A 548 4.47 -10.26 -21.15
C ARG A 548 3.82 -11.64 -21.03
N ASP A 549 4.65 -12.70 -21.11
CA ASP A 549 4.22 -14.10 -21.01
C ASP A 549 4.47 -14.70 -19.61
N GLY A 550 4.83 -13.87 -18.64
CA GLY A 550 5.16 -14.25 -17.27
C GLY A 550 6.65 -14.17 -16.95
N TYR A 551 7.00 -14.42 -15.68
CA TYR A 551 8.36 -14.24 -15.19
C TYR A 551 9.30 -15.44 -15.52
N ALA A 552 8.74 -16.64 -15.64
CA ALA A 552 9.53 -17.87 -15.81
C ALA A 552 10.35 -17.88 -17.10
N THR A 553 9.87 -17.25 -18.15
CA THR A 553 10.51 -17.23 -19.47
C THR A 553 10.55 -15.81 -20.03
N PRO A 554 11.47 -14.95 -19.54
CA PRO A 554 11.63 -13.62 -20.11
C PRO A 554 11.93 -13.71 -21.62
N ALA A 555 11.14 -13.03 -22.44
CA ALA A 555 11.27 -13.08 -23.89
C ALA A 555 11.49 -11.67 -24.47
N PRO A 556 12.70 -11.35 -24.98
CA PRO A 556 12.96 -10.07 -25.63
C PRO A 556 12.00 -9.82 -26.80
N MET A 557 11.70 -8.55 -27.05
CA MET A 557 10.96 -8.13 -28.24
C MET A 557 11.84 -8.25 -29.49
N GLN A 558 11.20 -8.49 -30.63
CA GLN A 558 11.80 -8.27 -31.94
C GLN A 558 11.42 -6.85 -32.39
N PRO A 559 12.39 -6.01 -32.75
CA PRO A 559 12.13 -4.65 -33.19
C PRO A 559 11.05 -4.58 -34.27
N GLY A 560 10.06 -3.71 -34.09
CA GLY A 560 8.95 -3.49 -35.02
C GLY A 560 7.83 -4.54 -35.01
N ARG A 561 8.00 -5.69 -34.32
CA ARG A 561 6.95 -6.69 -34.20
C ARG A 561 5.90 -6.26 -33.16
N VAL A 562 4.64 -6.48 -33.47
CA VAL A 562 3.51 -6.21 -32.57
C VAL A 562 3.34 -7.33 -31.57
N TYR A 563 3.11 -6.97 -30.29
CA TYR A 563 2.86 -7.87 -29.18
C TYR A 563 1.67 -7.40 -28.36
N ALA A 564 0.85 -8.32 -27.89
CA ALA A 564 -0.20 -8.05 -26.92
C ALA A 564 0.39 -8.05 -25.50
N LEU A 565 0.26 -6.94 -24.79
CA LEU A 565 0.63 -6.80 -23.38
C LEU A 565 -0.61 -6.74 -22.52
N LYS A 566 -0.60 -7.47 -21.40
CA LYS A 566 -1.64 -7.46 -20.38
C LYS A 566 -1.00 -7.06 -19.04
N PRO A 567 -0.94 -5.77 -18.71
CA PRO A 567 -0.45 -5.32 -17.41
C PRO A 567 -1.37 -5.83 -16.29
N THR A 568 -0.89 -5.86 -15.06
CA THR A 568 -1.73 -6.18 -13.89
C THR A 568 -2.88 -5.18 -13.80
N PRO A 569 -4.10 -5.62 -13.39
CA PRO A 569 -5.26 -4.75 -13.36
C PRO A 569 -5.10 -3.57 -12.40
N ILE A 570 -5.67 -2.42 -12.76
CA ILE A 570 -5.88 -1.31 -11.82
C ILE A 570 -7.12 -1.64 -10.98
N THR A 571 -7.02 -1.52 -9.66
CA THR A 571 -8.11 -1.83 -8.73
C THR A 571 -8.65 -0.54 -8.13
N THR A 572 -9.97 -0.30 -8.30
CA THR A 572 -10.58 0.96 -7.86
C THR A 572 -12.09 0.86 -7.66
N SER A 573 -12.67 1.86 -6.98
CA SER A 573 -14.09 2.21 -7.03
C SER A 573 -14.24 3.72 -7.23
N ILE A 574 -14.77 4.09 -8.38
CA ILE A 574 -14.94 5.48 -8.82
C ILE A 574 -16.27 5.66 -9.55
N GLN A 575 -16.97 6.73 -9.28
CA GLN A 575 -18.06 7.21 -10.13
C GLN A 575 -17.59 8.42 -10.93
N PHE A 576 -17.40 8.25 -12.23
CA PHE A 576 -17.21 9.37 -13.14
C PHE A 576 -18.52 10.15 -13.22
N GLY A 577 -18.50 11.44 -12.92
CA GLY A 577 -19.69 12.29 -12.89
C GLY A 577 -20.25 12.57 -14.30
N LYS A 578 -21.50 13.07 -14.36
CA LYS A 578 -22.04 13.61 -15.61
C LYS A 578 -21.15 14.77 -16.09
N GLY A 579 -20.81 14.76 -17.38
CA GLY A 579 -19.92 15.74 -18.00
C GLY A 579 -18.44 15.46 -17.79
N HIS A 580 -18.06 14.53 -16.90
CA HIS A 580 -16.71 14.04 -16.79
C HIS A 580 -16.32 13.22 -18.00
N ARG A 581 -15.01 12.98 -18.17
CA ARG A 581 -14.46 12.11 -19.22
C ARG A 581 -13.56 11.07 -18.58
N ILE A 582 -13.61 9.85 -19.11
CA ILE A 582 -12.65 8.80 -18.78
C ILE A 582 -11.43 9.00 -19.64
N ARG A 583 -10.25 8.97 -19.04
CA ARG A 583 -8.98 9.13 -19.77
C ARG A 583 -8.03 7.99 -19.44
N VAL A 584 -7.29 7.56 -20.44
CA VAL A 584 -6.18 6.62 -20.33
C VAL A 584 -4.91 7.30 -20.84
N GLU A 585 -3.85 7.21 -20.06
CA GLU A 585 -2.51 7.59 -20.49
C GLU A 585 -1.67 6.33 -20.72
N VAL A 586 -0.87 6.30 -21.79
CA VAL A 586 0.11 5.26 -22.05
C VAL A 586 1.47 5.90 -22.32
N THR A 587 2.50 5.41 -21.63
CA THR A 587 3.89 5.88 -21.77
C THR A 587 4.86 4.74 -21.41
N SER A 588 6.18 5.01 -21.44
CA SER A 588 7.20 3.97 -21.12
C SER A 588 7.93 4.21 -19.79
N SER A 589 7.44 5.12 -18.96
CA SER A 589 8.01 5.38 -17.63
C SER A 589 6.99 6.01 -16.70
N ASN A 590 7.19 5.81 -15.40
CA ASN A 590 6.46 6.45 -14.31
C ASN A 590 7.45 6.61 -13.16
N PHE A 591 8.42 7.50 -13.35
CA PHE A 591 9.57 7.70 -12.48
C PHE A 591 9.36 8.91 -11.55
N PRO A 592 9.69 8.83 -10.27
CA PRO A 592 10.52 7.82 -9.61
C PRO A 592 9.77 6.69 -8.92
N LYS A 593 8.46 6.51 -9.09
CA LYS A 593 7.73 5.38 -8.49
C LYS A 593 8.31 4.03 -8.94
N PHE A 594 8.64 3.92 -10.22
CA PHE A 594 9.23 2.73 -10.83
C PHE A 594 10.63 3.03 -11.36
N ALA A 595 11.51 2.03 -11.30
CA ALA A 595 12.82 2.10 -11.94
C ALA A 595 12.67 2.24 -13.46
N ARG A 596 13.65 2.89 -14.09
CA ARG A 596 13.65 3.12 -15.55
C ARG A 596 14.11 1.87 -16.31
N ASN A 597 13.46 1.56 -17.42
CA ASN A 597 14.05 0.66 -18.41
C ASN A 597 15.04 1.44 -19.28
N LEU A 598 16.24 0.94 -19.41
CA LEU A 598 17.31 1.54 -20.23
C LEU A 598 17.22 1.15 -21.70
N ASN A 599 16.23 0.32 -22.09
CA ASN A 599 15.91 -0.14 -23.45
C ASN A 599 17.00 -1.00 -24.13
N THR A 600 18.03 -1.40 -23.41
CA THR A 600 19.17 -2.17 -23.97
C THR A 600 18.79 -3.61 -24.30
N GLY A 601 17.81 -4.16 -23.57
CA GLY A 601 17.46 -5.58 -23.62
C GLY A 601 18.37 -6.49 -22.80
N GLY A 602 19.36 -5.93 -22.10
CA GLY A 602 20.30 -6.64 -21.23
C GLY A 602 19.83 -6.75 -19.77
N ALA A 603 20.78 -6.73 -18.84
CA ALA A 603 20.54 -6.76 -17.38
C ALA A 603 20.27 -5.36 -16.86
N ASN A 604 19.10 -4.83 -17.16
CA ASN A 604 18.69 -3.44 -17.00
C ASN A 604 19.16 -2.77 -15.70
N GLU A 605 19.02 -3.46 -14.57
CA GLU A 605 19.34 -2.92 -13.24
C GLU A 605 20.86 -2.80 -12.99
N SER A 606 21.67 -3.51 -13.79
CA SER A 606 23.14 -3.54 -13.70
C SER A 606 23.83 -2.69 -14.77
N GLU A 607 23.08 -1.97 -15.59
CA GLU A 607 23.58 -1.15 -16.69
C GLU A 607 23.48 0.35 -16.38
N ASP A 608 24.32 1.14 -17.04
CA ASP A 608 24.41 2.59 -16.84
C ASP A 608 24.24 3.42 -18.15
N ALA A 609 24.20 2.75 -19.30
CA ALA A 609 24.13 3.37 -20.61
C ALA A 609 22.72 3.23 -21.23
N PRO A 610 21.84 4.23 -21.14
CA PRO A 610 20.50 4.15 -21.69
C PRO A 610 20.51 4.26 -23.22
N VAL A 611 19.51 3.63 -23.85
CA VAL A 611 19.22 3.71 -25.29
C VAL A 611 17.84 4.30 -25.49
N VAL A 612 17.69 5.22 -26.41
CA VAL A 612 16.39 5.78 -26.80
C VAL A 612 15.62 4.72 -27.59
N ALA A 613 14.32 4.56 -27.30
CA ALA A 613 13.43 3.66 -28.02
C ALA A 613 12.28 4.42 -28.68
N ASP A 614 11.95 4.05 -29.93
CA ASP A 614 10.72 4.46 -30.58
C ASP A 614 9.67 3.36 -30.34
N ASN A 615 8.63 3.69 -29.58
CA ASN A 615 7.56 2.82 -29.15
C ASN A 615 6.24 3.18 -29.84
N ALA A 616 5.36 2.21 -30.04
CA ALA A 616 4.06 2.46 -30.66
C ALA A 616 2.95 1.65 -29.99
N ILE A 617 1.75 2.24 -29.95
CA ILE A 617 0.50 1.60 -29.58
C ILE A 617 -0.34 1.43 -30.86
N HIS A 618 -0.77 0.18 -31.09
CA HIS A 618 -1.62 -0.19 -32.22
C HIS A 618 -3.08 -0.30 -31.74
N HIS A 619 -3.99 0.13 -32.59
CA HIS A 619 -5.42 0.16 -32.26
C HIS A 619 -6.32 -0.05 -33.47
N SER A 620 -5.82 -0.62 -34.58
CA SER A 620 -6.70 -1.03 -35.69
C SER A 620 -7.48 -2.31 -35.33
N ALA A 621 -8.51 -2.65 -36.10
CA ALA A 621 -9.41 -3.77 -35.81
C ALA A 621 -8.70 -5.12 -35.61
N ASP A 622 -7.58 -5.35 -36.28
CA ASP A 622 -6.74 -6.55 -36.21
C ASP A 622 -5.72 -6.52 -35.05
N ALA A 623 -5.51 -5.36 -34.44
CA ALA A 623 -4.60 -5.13 -33.32
C ALA A 623 -5.21 -4.12 -32.33
N ALA A 624 -6.40 -4.39 -31.82
CA ALA A 624 -7.14 -3.48 -30.98
C ALA A 624 -6.57 -3.41 -29.57
N SER A 625 -6.20 -2.19 -29.12
CA SER A 625 -5.89 -1.87 -27.73
C SER A 625 -7.14 -1.37 -27.01
N TYR A 626 -7.36 -1.81 -25.78
CA TYR A 626 -8.55 -1.47 -25.02
C TYR A 626 -8.31 -1.58 -23.50
N ILE A 627 -9.19 -0.93 -22.75
CA ILE A 627 -9.41 -1.21 -21.32
C ILE A 627 -10.77 -1.88 -21.16
N GLU A 628 -10.91 -2.71 -20.11
CA GLU A 628 -12.18 -3.34 -19.74
C GLU A 628 -12.56 -2.89 -18.34
N LEU A 629 -13.65 -2.11 -18.26
CA LEU A 629 -14.13 -1.48 -17.04
C LEU A 629 -15.21 -2.35 -16.38
N PRO A 630 -15.09 -2.66 -15.07
CA PRO A 630 -16.17 -3.30 -14.30
C PRO A 630 -17.25 -2.26 -13.95
N VAL A 631 -18.18 -2.03 -14.88
CA VAL A 631 -19.26 -1.03 -14.76
C VAL A 631 -20.38 -1.57 -13.89
N VAL A 632 -20.71 -0.82 -12.82
CA VAL A 632 -21.83 -1.13 -11.91
C VAL A 632 -23.12 -0.56 -12.51
N LYS A 633 -24.10 -1.44 -12.75
CA LYS A 633 -25.45 -1.03 -13.19
C LYS A 633 -26.36 -0.85 -11.98
N HIS A 634 -26.92 0.35 -11.83
CA HIS A 634 -27.87 0.70 -10.78
C HIS A 634 -29.31 0.50 -11.22
#